data_e3c5e39e163bc49b3f9888d04fb36d05
#
_entry.id   e3c5e39e163bc49b3f9888d04fb36d05
#
_cell.length_a   1.000
_cell.length_b   1.000
_cell.length_c   1.000
_cell.angle_alpha   90.00
_cell.angle_beta   90.00
_cell.angle_gamma   90.00
#
_symmetry.space_group_name_H-M   'P 1'
#
loop_
_entity.id
_entity.type
_entity.pdbx_description
1 polymer ?
#
loop_
_entity_poly.entity_id
_entity_poly.type
_entity_poly.pdbx_seq_one_letter_code
_entity_poly.pdbx_strand_id
1 'polypeptide(L)'
;MPHPDELDELDGEPTQTVADRDDAPKRPWSRVLMCIAVGGPALWIGGVLPAVIPAFAIVLLVLWQRLCTRSKHPLYVPWAVAIGGLAAAATLLQWAPVPGLRTMLGAGLATQVDAALAGTGITPWPGMSIVPGDTALEAARLLALTVLFVAAAQFSWRVAAAVVAATGAAVGFIGFAQEAAGVDLIYGVYGARDIDLSGIPALLGTFVNPNHQSSLLLLGLFAAGGLAVDQHLMGLRTRDPSKVDRYGDRFLAAMAALTIQLPALVLSLSRGAMLTLIVLGPIAAWMGLRQQRPQRRSQRKRARRMSPLRTLIAVGFVGLTLLVAKHGAWRELMTLGDVTTPGSSADTKLRLADEGLDLLEIAGPLGIGRGAFVDLFGAIDSAPNHVLYTHVESMPAAMVIEWGWLCGGTILLGLAAWWLNAFVRAGGRADATARRIVLLGMLAVAVQNTADFSLELLGVAAPAVALSGGLSPPPRWRWNAAKSRWVGTAVLLLATALGVWGLPHSYARRQAHNEAVRTGDKDGIPLLAKRPLDGHLYGLIARRAARTRDWSTTLHWAELAVDRRPGTVDPWFLRAAAERELSTAARSNASMVNALAQLHDPPSEDLVLYVLRHYPRPAMLAAVAPTSPLPWSLLVNALLDVAPQHADAVAGKRAIAAPEDPAPLRYRFTLAVRSGNGPLALHHARLWRAIDPR
;
A
#
# COMPACT_ATOMS: atom_id res chain seq x y z
N MET A 1 7.49 -65.37 7.42
CA MET A 1 6.67 -64.38 8.10
C MET A 1 7.44 -63.98 9.33
N PRO A 2 7.90 -62.72 9.47
CA PRO A 2 8.57 -62.27 10.68
C PRO A 2 7.59 -62.22 11.85
N HIS A 3 8.10 -62.45 13.06
CA HIS A 3 7.35 -62.52 14.32
C HIS A 3 6.66 -61.17 14.62
N PRO A 4 5.45 -61.15 15.22
CA PRO A 4 4.72 -59.88 15.49
C PRO A 4 5.46 -58.89 16.38
N ASP A 5 6.43 -59.36 17.18
CA ASP A 5 7.20 -58.52 18.12
C ASP A 5 8.32 -57.70 17.48
N GLU A 6 8.68 -57.94 16.20
CA GLU A 6 9.70 -57.13 15.49
C GLU A 6 9.14 -55.87 14.81
N LEU A 7 7.82 -55.66 14.81
CA LEU A 7 7.19 -54.47 14.22
C LEU A 7 7.04 -53.29 15.21
N ASP A 8 7.20 -53.51 16.51
CA ASP A 8 7.07 -52.47 17.53
C ASP A 8 8.35 -51.66 17.79
N GLU A 9 9.52 -52.07 17.27
CA GLU A 9 10.78 -51.34 17.46
C GLU A 9 11.04 -50.24 16.43
N LEU A 10 10.22 -50.06 15.36
CA LEU A 10 10.41 -49.05 14.33
C LEU A 10 9.66 -47.72 14.57
N ASP A 11 8.79 -47.62 15.58
CA ASP A 11 7.98 -46.44 15.90
C ASP A 11 8.46 -45.63 17.11
N GLY A 12 9.68 -45.85 17.57
CA GLY A 12 10.20 -45.37 18.87
C GLY A 12 11.07 -44.11 18.86
N GLU A 13 11.03 -43.19 17.88
CA GLU A 13 11.49 -41.84 18.13
C GLU A 13 10.37 -40.99 18.73
N PRO A 14 10.51 -40.45 19.96
CA PRO A 14 9.50 -39.58 20.54
C PRO A 14 9.35 -38.39 19.65
N THR A 15 8.24 -38.29 18.91
CA THR A 15 7.78 -37.06 18.28
C THR A 15 7.76 -35.99 19.36
N GLN A 16 8.81 -35.13 19.41
CA GLN A 16 8.83 -33.96 20.28
C GLN A 16 7.52 -33.22 20.11
N THR A 17 6.66 -33.32 21.11
CA THR A 17 5.34 -32.70 21.09
C THR A 17 5.52 -31.19 21.04
N VAL A 18 4.56 -30.49 20.46
CA VAL A 18 4.56 -29.02 20.37
C VAL A 18 4.69 -28.35 21.75
N ALA A 19 4.39 -29.09 22.84
CA ALA A 19 4.63 -28.69 24.23
C ALA A 19 6.13 -28.45 24.54
N ASP A 20 7.03 -29.22 23.93
CA ASP A 20 8.48 -29.12 24.18
C ASP A 20 9.08 -27.80 23.56
N ARG A 21 8.37 -27.14 22.64
CA ARG A 21 8.81 -25.84 22.09
C ARG A 21 8.62 -24.68 23.07
N ASP A 22 7.63 -24.74 23.95
CA ASP A 22 7.37 -23.70 24.95
C ASP A 22 8.39 -23.78 26.11
N ASP A 23 8.95 -24.98 26.37
CA ASP A 23 10.03 -25.22 27.35
C ASP A 23 11.44 -25.14 26.75
N ALA A 24 11.58 -24.80 25.44
CA ALA A 24 12.88 -24.54 24.85
C ALA A 24 13.65 -23.47 25.66
N PRO A 25 14.98 -23.64 25.87
CA PRO A 25 15.76 -22.84 26.80
C PRO A 25 15.52 -21.35 26.57
N LYS A 26 15.30 -20.60 27.65
CA LYS A 26 15.02 -19.16 27.66
C LYS A 26 16.02 -18.46 26.75
N ARG A 27 15.56 -18.02 25.57
CA ARG A 27 16.36 -17.27 24.58
C ARG A 27 15.91 -15.80 24.60
N PRO A 28 16.16 -15.04 25.69
CA PRO A 28 15.59 -13.71 25.86
C PRO A 28 15.99 -12.76 24.72
N TRP A 29 17.25 -12.76 24.34
CA TRP A 29 17.74 -11.90 23.25
C TRP A 29 17.18 -12.24 21.87
N SER A 30 16.93 -13.53 21.56
CA SER A 30 16.31 -13.89 20.29
C SER A 30 14.83 -13.44 20.23
N ARG A 31 14.14 -13.41 21.39
CA ARG A 31 12.78 -12.85 21.46
C ARG A 31 12.79 -11.34 21.32
N VAL A 32 13.73 -10.64 21.96
CA VAL A 32 13.92 -9.18 21.78
C VAL A 32 14.19 -8.84 20.32
N LEU A 33 15.12 -9.53 19.66
CA LEU A 33 15.41 -9.34 18.25
C LEU A 33 14.21 -9.63 17.35
N MET A 34 13.39 -10.64 17.71
CA MET A 34 12.14 -10.92 17.02
C MET A 34 11.14 -9.77 17.18
N CYS A 35 11.01 -9.19 18.39
CA CYS A 35 10.18 -8.01 18.61
C CYS A 35 10.65 -6.82 17.76
N ILE A 36 11.97 -6.59 17.71
CA ILE A 36 12.55 -5.50 16.89
C ILE A 36 12.32 -5.76 15.40
N ALA A 37 12.52 -6.99 14.92
CA ALA A 37 12.31 -7.35 13.52
C ALA A 37 10.84 -7.22 13.09
N VAL A 38 9.90 -7.60 13.94
CA VAL A 38 8.47 -7.57 13.62
C VAL A 38 7.84 -6.21 13.89
N GLY A 39 8.14 -5.61 15.05
CA GLY A 39 7.54 -4.35 15.49
C GLY A 39 8.28 -3.11 15.00
N GLY A 40 9.60 -3.19 14.82
CA GLY A 40 10.43 -2.05 14.41
C GLY A 40 9.94 -1.35 13.15
N PRO A 41 9.70 -2.07 12.03
CA PRO A 41 9.17 -1.45 10.83
C PRO A 41 7.81 -0.76 11.04
N ALA A 42 6.90 -1.38 11.81
CA ALA A 42 5.60 -0.80 12.11
C ALA A 42 5.71 0.49 12.93
N LEU A 43 6.65 0.53 13.89
CA LEU A 43 6.92 1.70 14.72
C LEU A 43 7.75 2.76 14.00
N TRP A 44 8.45 2.42 12.93
CA TRP A 44 9.22 3.37 12.12
C TRP A 44 8.40 3.82 10.91
N ILE A 45 7.46 4.71 11.15
CA ILE A 45 6.56 5.31 10.13
C ILE A 45 5.91 4.23 9.23
N GLY A 46 5.40 3.15 9.87
CA GLY A 46 4.75 2.06 9.15
C GLY A 46 5.66 1.27 8.19
N GLY A 47 6.97 1.52 8.20
CA GLY A 47 7.92 0.88 7.29
C GLY A 47 7.87 1.40 5.86
N VAL A 48 7.32 2.60 5.64
CA VAL A 48 7.20 3.21 4.31
C VAL A 48 8.55 3.74 3.77
N LEU A 49 9.48 4.08 4.67
CA LEU A 49 10.78 4.61 4.27
C LEU A 49 11.68 3.50 3.70
N PRO A 50 12.23 3.62 2.47
CA PRO A 50 13.05 2.57 1.87
C PRO A 50 14.28 2.18 2.70
N ALA A 51 14.84 3.10 3.50
CA ALA A 51 15.96 2.82 4.39
C ALA A 51 15.65 1.78 5.48
N VAL A 52 14.38 1.55 5.79
CA VAL A 52 13.95 0.49 6.72
C VAL A 52 14.31 -0.90 6.19
N ILE A 53 14.34 -1.11 4.86
CA ILE A 53 14.59 -2.42 4.25
C ILE A 53 15.98 -2.97 4.59
N PRO A 54 17.11 -2.27 4.30
CA PRO A 54 18.42 -2.77 4.67
C PRO A 54 18.62 -2.82 6.19
N ALA A 55 18.07 -1.89 6.97
CA ALA A 55 18.11 -1.94 8.43
C ALA A 55 17.38 -3.20 8.97
N PHE A 56 16.23 -3.54 8.43
CA PHE A 56 15.49 -4.75 8.73
C PHE A 56 16.31 -6.02 8.42
N ALA A 57 16.96 -6.07 7.24
CA ALA A 57 17.83 -7.18 6.86
C ALA A 57 19.01 -7.37 7.84
N ILE A 58 19.60 -6.28 8.33
CA ILE A 58 20.68 -6.31 9.35
C ILE A 58 20.17 -6.85 10.69
N VAL A 59 19.01 -6.40 11.17
CA VAL A 59 18.39 -6.92 12.39
C VAL A 59 18.13 -8.41 12.27
N LEU A 60 17.62 -8.85 11.12
CA LEU A 60 17.39 -10.26 10.82
C LEU A 60 18.69 -11.05 10.75
N LEU A 61 19.77 -10.48 10.24
CA LEU A 61 21.08 -11.13 10.21
C LEU A 61 21.56 -11.45 11.64
N VAL A 62 21.43 -10.51 12.58
CA VAL A 62 21.77 -10.73 13.98
C VAL A 62 20.87 -11.80 14.62
N LEU A 63 19.55 -11.73 14.37
CA LEU A 63 18.60 -12.75 14.84
C LEU A 63 18.95 -14.13 14.29
N TRP A 64 19.21 -14.23 12.99
CA TRP A 64 19.53 -15.48 12.30
C TRP A 64 20.81 -16.11 12.83
N GLN A 65 21.87 -15.33 12.98
CA GLN A 65 23.13 -15.81 13.58
C GLN A 65 22.90 -16.37 14.99
N ARG A 66 22.12 -15.67 15.81
CA ARG A 66 21.81 -16.16 17.17
C ARG A 66 20.98 -17.43 17.18
N LEU A 67 20.03 -17.59 16.27
CA LEU A 67 19.23 -18.81 16.15
C LEU A 67 20.13 -20.00 15.74
N CYS A 68 21.00 -19.81 14.74
CA CYS A 68 21.83 -20.88 14.21
C CYS A 68 22.95 -21.29 15.18
N THR A 69 23.62 -20.33 15.85
CA THR A 69 24.74 -20.64 16.78
C THR A 69 24.29 -21.28 18.09
N ARG A 70 23.06 -21.01 18.52
CA ARG A 70 22.52 -21.56 19.79
C ARG A 70 21.62 -22.78 19.58
N SER A 71 21.36 -23.16 18.35
CA SER A 71 20.54 -24.35 18.08
C SER A 71 21.42 -25.61 18.14
N LYS A 72 21.11 -26.50 19.09
CA LYS A 72 21.66 -27.87 19.12
C LYS A 72 20.95 -28.82 18.16
N HIS A 73 19.81 -28.40 17.60
CA HIS A 73 18.96 -29.18 16.72
C HIS A 73 18.87 -28.55 15.33
N PRO A 74 18.55 -29.35 14.29
CA PRO A 74 18.28 -28.83 12.96
C PRO A 74 17.17 -27.79 12.95
N LEU A 75 17.26 -26.79 12.06
CA LEU A 75 16.23 -25.78 11.90
C LEU A 75 15.04 -26.35 11.11
N TYR A 76 13.84 -25.94 11.50
CA TYR A 76 12.61 -26.26 10.80
C TYR A 76 12.43 -25.32 9.59
N VAL A 77 12.24 -25.89 8.41
CA VAL A 77 12.00 -25.13 7.18
C VAL A 77 10.64 -25.56 6.60
N PRO A 78 9.58 -24.78 6.86
CA PRO A 78 8.26 -25.07 6.29
C PRO A 78 8.28 -25.03 4.77
N TRP A 79 7.49 -25.89 4.11
CA TRP A 79 7.42 -25.93 2.63
C TRP A 79 7.04 -24.59 2.01
N ALA A 80 6.24 -23.79 2.71
CA ALA A 80 5.79 -22.47 2.24
C ALA A 80 6.92 -21.43 2.07
N VAL A 81 8.16 -21.74 2.54
CA VAL A 81 9.34 -20.95 2.20
C VAL A 81 9.54 -20.86 0.70
N ALA A 82 9.07 -21.86 -0.06
CA ALA A 82 9.13 -21.85 -1.52
C ALA A 82 8.33 -20.72 -2.15
N ILE A 83 7.24 -20.27 -1.51
CA ILE A 83 6.42 -19.15 -1.99
C ILE A 83 7.24 -17.84 -1.94
N GLY A 84 7.85 -17.54 -0.78
CA GLY A 84 8.74 -16.38 -0.63
C GLY A 84 9.98 -16.49 -1.52
N GLY A 85 10.52 -17.70 -1.64
CA GLY A 85 11.65 -18.00 -2.56
C GLY A 85 11.31 -17.75 -4.01
N LEU A 86 10.12 -18.14 -4.48
CA LEU A 86 9.63 -17.85 -5.83
C LEU A 86 9.46 -16.35 -6.07
N ALA A 87 8.82 -15.64 -5.14
CA ALA A 87 8.64 -14.19 -5.24
C ALA A 87 9.99 -13.46 -5.32
N ALA A 88 10.93 -13.83 -4.44
CA ALA A 88 12.28 -13.26 -4.44
C ALA A 88 13.04 -13.60 -5.73
N ALA A 89 12.97 -14.85 -6.21
CA ALA A 89 13.65 -15.29 -7.43
C ALA A 89 13.08 -14.60 -8.67
N ALA A 90 11.75 -14.46 -8.78
CA ALA A 90 11.11 -13.74 -9.88
C ALA A 90 11.55 -12.26 -9.89
N THR A 91 11.58 -11.60 -8.73
CA THR A 91 12.02 -10.20 -8.62
C THR A 91 13.52 -10.04 -8.92
N LEU A 92 14.35 -10.97 -8.46
CA LEU A 92 15.79 -10.99 -8.80
C LEU A 92 16.02 -11.20 -10.30
N LEU A 93 15.23 -12.06 -10.94
CA LEU A 93 15.29 -12.27 -12.40
C LEU A 93 14.90 -10.99 -13.16
N GLN A 94 13.86 -10.28 -12.71
CA GLN A 94 13.46 -9.00 -13.29
C GLN A 94 14.55 -7.94 -13.12
N TRP A 95 15.23 -7.91 -11.97
CA TRP A 95 16.31 -6.97 -11.68
C TRP A 95 17.62 -7.34 -12.38
N ALA A 96 17.94 -8.63 -12.55
CA ALA A 96 19.24 -9.09 -13.02
C ALA A 96 19.65 -8.42 -14.36
N PRO A 97 20.88 -7.91 -14.46
CA PRO A 97 21.35 -7.20 -15.65
C PRO A 97 21.71 -8.19 -16.78
N VAL A 98 20.72 -8.95 -17.26
CA VAL A 98 20.88 -9.95 -18.32
C VAL A 98 20.44 -9.33 -19.64
N PRO A 99 21.37 -9.07 -20.59
CA PRO A 99 21.04 -8.52 -21.89
C PRO A 99 20.05 -9.43 -22.67
N GLY A 100 19.10 -8.80 -23.36
CA GLY A 100 18.10 -9.52 -24.16
C GLY A 100 16.94 -10.13 -23.37
N LEU A 101 17.00 -10.21 -22.04
CA LEU A 101 15.93 -10.80 -21.22
C LEU A 101 14.60 -10.05 -21.41
N ARG A 102 14.64 -8.72 -21.47
CA ARG A 102 13.46 -7.88 -21.71
C ARG A 102 12.84 -8.16 -23.08
N THR A 103 13.65 -8.24 -24.11
CA THR A 103 13.17 -8.55 -25.47
C THR A 103 12.56 -9.94 -25.57
N MET A 104 13.13 -10.91 -24.85
CA MET A 104 12.66 -12.30 -24.89
C MET A 104 11.35 -12.50 -24.10
N LEU A 105 11.18 -11.85 -22.96
CA LEU A 105 10.09 -12.11 -22.00
C LEU A 105 9.07 -10.98 -21.90
N GLY A 106 9.36 -9.80 -22.45
CA GLY A 106 8.52 -8.60 -22.44
C GLY A 106 8.74 -7.76 -23.69
N ALA A 107 8.49 -8.33 -24.86
CA ALA A 107 8.78 -7.68 -26.17
C ALA A 107 8.07 -6.33 -26.32
N GLY A 108 6.83 -6.18 -25.85
CA GLY A 108 6.09 -4.92 -25.87
C GLY A 108 6.78 -3.84 -25.05
N LEU A 109 7.24 -4.19 -23.84
CA LEU A 109 7.99 -3.29 -22.97
C LEU A 109 9.34 -2.90 -23.58
N ALA A 110 10.04 -3.87 -24.21
CA ALA A 110 11.30 -3.62 -24.93
C ALA A 110 11.09 -2.60 -26.05
N THR A 111 10.08 -2.79 -26.89
CA THR A 111 9.74 -1.87 -27.99
C THR A 111 9.47 -0.46 -27.48
N GLN A 112 8.74 -0.31 -26.37
CA GLN A 112 8.49 1.02 -25.78
C GLN A 112 9.76 1.69 -25.27
N VAL A 113 10.66 0.94 -24.63
CA VAL A 113 11.95 1.46 -24.14
C VAL A 113 12.85 1.87 -25.32
N ASP A 114 12.92 1.04 -26.34
CA ASP A 114 13.75 1.32 -27.52
C ASP A 114 13.23 2.55 -28.29
N ALA A 115 11.91 2.68 -28.45
CA ALA A 115 11.27 3.85 -29.06
C ALA A 115 11.56 5.14 -28.26
N ALA A 116 11.45 5.06 -26.94
CA ALA A 116 11.65 6.21 -26.06
C ALA A 116 13.11 6.70 -26.01
N LEU A 117 14.08 5.79 -26.20
CA LEU A 117 15.50 6.11 -26.17
C LEU A 117 16.13 6.27 -27.57
N ALA A 118 15.33 6.12 -28.63
CA ALA A 118 15.81 6.25 -30.01
C ALA A 118 16.49 7.62 -30.22
N GLY A 119 17.69 7.60 -30.77
CA GLY A 119 18.47 8.81 -31.05
C GLY A 119 19.13 9.49 -29.83
N THR A 120 18.92 9.00 -28.60
CA THR A 120 19.52 9.60 -27.40
C THR A 120 20.95 9.15 -27.11
N GLY A 121 21.38 8.03 -27.68
CA GLY A 121 22.66 7.38 -27.35
C GLY A 121 22.70 6.73 -25.95
N ILE A 122 21.58 6.72 -25.24
CA ILE A 122 21.49 6.13 -23.90
C ILE A 122 21.22 4.63 -23.98
N THR A 123 22.04 3.83 -23.27
CA THR A 123 21.81 2.41 -23.10
C THR A 123 20.98 2.21 -21.82
N PRO A 124 19.75 1.65 -21.93
CA PRO A 124 18.93 1.36 -20.76
C PRO A 124 19.55 0.25 -19.91
N TRP A 125 19.09 0.13 -18.64
CA TRP A 125 19.41 -1.01 -17.78
C TRP A 125 19.19 -2.32 -18.56
N PRO A 126 20.18 -3.23 -18.61
CA PRO A 126 20.10 -4.41 -19.50
C PRO A 126 19.13 -5.49 -19.02
N GLY A 127 18.66 -5.42 -17.76
CA GLY A 127 17.67 -6.32 -17.20
C GLY A 127 16.25 -6.07 -17.70
N MET A 128 15.31 -6.89 -17.23
CA MET A 128 13.90 -6.77 -17.57
C MET A 128 13.27 -5.50 -16.95
N SER A 129 13.66 -5.15 -15.73
CA SER A 129 13.10 -3.99 -15.01
C SER A 129 13.44 -2.67 -15.68
N ILE A 130 12.45 -1.78 -15.77
CA ILE A 130 12.60 -0.36 -16.16
C ILE A 130 12.88 0.56 -14.97
N VAL A 131 12.80 0.04 -13.74
CA VAL A 131 13.05 0.75 -12.48
C VAL A 131 13.96 -0.10 -11.58
N PRO A 132 15.20 -0.38 -11.99
CA PRO A 132 16.06 -1.35 -11.29
C PRO A 132 16.30 -1.02 -9.82
N GLY A 133 16.24 0.26 -9.42
CA GLY A 133 16.40 0.67 -8.03
C GLY A 133 15.26 0.18 -7.14
N ASP A 134 14.02 0.39 -7.56
CA ASP A 134 12.84 -0.05 -6.81
C ASP A 134 12.74 -1.58 -6.82
N THR A 135 13.01 -2.22 -7.97
CA THR A 135 13.04 -3.68 -8.09
C THR A 135 14.09 -4.32 -7.17
N ALA A 136 15.26 -3.68 -6.98
CA ALA A 136 16.28 -4.16 -6.04
C ALA A 136 15.83 -4.06 -4.58
N LEU A 137 15.16 -2.97 -4.22
CA LEU A 137 14.57 -2.80 -2.88
C LEU A 137 13.50 -3.87 -2.61
N GLU A 138 12.65 -4.15 -3.59
CA GLU A 138 11.64 -5.20 -3.48
C GLU A 138 12.28 -6.59 -3.35
N ALA A 139 13.32 -6.91 -4.13
CA ALA A 139 14.08 -8.14 -3.98
C ALA A 139 14.69 -8.26 -2.57
N ALA A 140 15.29 -7.18 -2.05
CA ALA A 140 15.84 -7.12 -0.70
C ALA A 140 14.77 -7.39 0.36
N ARG A 141 13.60 -6.76 0.23
CA ARG A 141 12.45 -6.94 1.13
C ARG A 141 11.98 -8.40 1.14
N LEU A 142 11.78 -9.00 -0.03
CA LEU A 142 11.30 -10.38 -0.16
C LEU A 142 12.30 -11.41 0.36
N LEU A 143 13.58 -11.23 0.09
CA LEU A 143 14.64 -12.07 0.65
C LEU A 143 14.65 -12.01 2.18
N ALA A 144 14.58 -10.80 2.75
CA ALA A 144 14.55 -10.61 4.19
C ALA A 144 13.29 -11.20 4.83
N LEU A 145 12.09 -11.01 4.23
CA LEU A 145 10.84 -11.60 4.68
C LEU A 145 10.86 -13.13 4.60
N THR A 146 11.49 -13.71 3.58
CA THR A 146 11.65 -15.16 3.46
C THR A 146 12.49 -15.74 4.60
N VAL A 147 13.57 -15.05 4.99
CA VAL A 147 14.37 -15.46 6.18
C VAL A 147 13.59 -15.23 7.47
N LEU A 148 12.82 -14.12 7.61
CA LEU A 148 11.95 -13.91 8.76
C LEU A 148 10.94 -15.04 8.92
N PHE A 149 10.32 -15.51 7.83
CA PHE A 149 9.40 -16.64 7.86
C PHE A 149 10.03 -17.89 8.47
N VAL A 150 11.24 -18.27 8.05
CA VAL A 150 11.97 -19.40 8.59
C VAL A 150 12.40 -19.16 10.05
N ALA A 151 12.86 -17.94 10.37
CA ALA A 151 13.22 -17.56 11.73
C ALA A 151 12.01 -17.64 12.68
N ALA A 152 10.85 -17.14 12.26
CA ALA A 152 9.61 -17.20 13.03
C ALA A 152 9.11 -18.63 13.25
N ALA A 153 9.34 -19.54 12.29
CA ALA A 153 9.02 -20.95 12.43
C ALA A 153 9.82 -21.66 13.54
N GLN A 154 10.93 -21.07 14.02
CA GLN A 154 11.69 -21.59 15.17
C GLN A 154 11.05 -21.23 16.53
N PHE A 155 10.06 -20.35 16.54
CA PHE A 155 9.30 -19.96 17.75
C PHE A 155 7.93 -20.60 17.75
N SER A 156 7.30 -20.67 18.93
CA SER A 156 5.90 -21.06 19.00
C SER A 156 5.02 -19.97 18.40
N TRP A 157 3.87 -20.36 17.85
CA TRP A 157 2.89 -19.40 17.33
C TRP A 157 2.43 -18.37 18.38
N ARG A 158 2.46 -18.77 19.67
CA ARG A 158 2.13 -17.88 20.81
C ARG A 158 3.11 -16.73 20.93
N VAL A 159 4.40 -16.97 20.68
CA VAL A 159 5.41 -15.90 20.66
C VAL A 159 5.18 -14.95 19.49
N ALA A 160 4.96 -15.48 18.28
CA ALA A 160 4.67 -14.65 17.12
C ALA A 160 3.39 -13.82 17.33
N ALA A 161 2.31 -14.46 17.83
CA ALA A 161 1.06 -13.77 18.11
C ALA A 161 1.20 -12.71 19.22
N ALA A 162 1.99 -12.98 20.27
CA ALA A 162 2.23 -12.01 21.33
C ALA A 162 3.02 -10.78 20.83
N VAL A 163 4.00 -10.99 19.96
CA VAL A 163 4.76 -9.89 19.35
C VAL A 163 3.85 -9.04 18.47
N VAL A 164 3.02 -9.67 17.63
CA VAL A 164 2.10 -8.95 16.72
C VAL A 164 1.02 -8.21 17.51
N ALA A 165 0.43 -8.85 18.52
CA ALA A 165 -0.55 -8.21 19.40
C ALA A 165 0.03 -7.00 20.15
N ALA A 166 1.26 -7.14 20.66
CA ALA A 166 1.96 -6.05 21.34
C ALA A 166 2.32 -4.91 20.38
N THR A 167 2.73 -5.22 19.15
CA THR A 167 3.03 -4.23 18.10
C THR A 167 1.77 -3.43 17.76
N GLY A 168 0.63 -4.10 17.50
CA GLY A 168 -0.63 -3.41 17.23
C GLY A 168 -1.11 -2.56 18.41
N ALA A 169 -0.97 -3.06 19.65
CA ALA A 169 -1.31 -2.29 20.84
C ALA A 169 -0.39 -1.05 21.02
N ALA A 170 0.90 -1.18 20.71
CA ALA A 170 1.82 -0.05 20.77
C ALA A 170 1.48 1.02 19.72
N VAL A 171 1.16 0.62 18.49
CA VAL A 171 0.73 1.55 17.42
C VAL A 171 -0.57 2.25 17.80
N GLY A 172 -1.58 1.52 18.30
CA GLY A 172 -2.82 2.11 18.78
C GLY A 172 -2.61 3.08 19.96
N PHE A 173 -1.77 2.70 20.92
CA PHE A 173 -1.42 3.56 22.06
C PHE A 173 -0.71 4.85 21.62
N ILE A 174 0.25 4.75 20.68
CA ILE A 174 0.94 5.93 20.11
C ILE A 174 -0.09 6.84 19.43
N GLY A 175 -1.05 6.29 18.67
CA GLY A 175 -2.11 7.08 18.07
C GLY A 175 -2.92 7.86 19.10
N PHE A 176 -3.37 7.22 20.18
CA PHE A 176 -4.07 7.91 21.27
C PHE A 176 -3.20 8.93 21.99
N ALA A 177 -1.91 8.65 22.17
CA ALA A 177 -1.00 9.60 22.81
C ALA A 177 -0.75 10.85 21.94
N GLN A 178 -0.63 10.68 20.62
CA GLN A 178 -0.53 11.79 19.67
C GLN A 178 -1.80 12.64 19.65
N GLU A 179 -2.96 12.01 19.57
CA GLU A 179 -4.25 12.69 19.63
C GLU A 179 -4.42 13.48 20.94
N ALA A 180 -4.11 12.86 22.09
CA ALA A 180 -4.18 13.52 23.40
C ALA A 180 -3.19 14.68 23.56
N ALA A 181 -2.07 14.63 22.84
CA ALA A 181 -1.06 15.69 22.82
C ALA A 181 -1.34 16.78 21.77
N GLY A 182 -2.40 16.65 20.96
CA GLY A 182 -2.72 17.60 19.88
C GLY A 182 -1.64 17.62 18.77
N VAL A 183 -1.06 16.47 18.45
CA VAL A 183 0.02 16.36 17.46
C VAL A 183 -0.55 15.95 16.11
N ASP A 184 -0.43 16.81 15.10
CA ASP A 184 -0.94 16.59 13.74
C ASP A 184 0.04 15.83 12.82
N LEU A 185 1.26 15.61 13.28
CA LEU A 185 2.32 14.92 12.53
C LEU A 185 2.69 13.61 13.22
N ILE A 186 3.03 12.57 12.45
CA ILE A 186 3.56 11.33 13.01
C ILE A 186 4.84 11.66 13.79
N TYR A 187 4.83 11.36 15.10
CA TYR A 187 5.90 11.71 16.06
C TYR A 187 6.23 13.22 16.13
N GLY A 188 5.32 14.09 15.69
CA GLY A 188 5.56 15.53 15.63
C GLY A 188 6.55 15.99 14.55
N VAL A 189 6.99 15.09 13.65
CA VAL A 189 8.05 15.39 12.67
C VAL A 189 7.73 14.99 11.23
N TYR A 190 6.86 14.01 11.02
CA TYR A 190 6.57 13.49 9.69
C TYR A 190 5.13 13.78 9.28
N GLY A 191 4.95 14.65 8.30
CA GLY A 191 3.66 14.88 7.65
C GLY A 191 3.46 13.94 6.48
N ALA A 192 2.26 13.40 6.32
CA ALA A 192 1.87 12.81 5.06
C ALA A 192 1.77 13.95 4.03
N ARG A 193 2.49 13.84 2.92
CA ARG A 193 2.37 14.81 1.83
C ARG A 193 1.00 14.60 1.17
N ASP A 194 0.27 15.70 0.98
CA ASP A 194 -0.95 15.79 0.18
C ASP A 194 -2.14 14.88 0.59
N ILE A 195 -2.23 14.50 1.87
CA ILE A 195 -3.52 14.00 2.35
C ILE A 195 -4.36 15.23 2.67
N ASP A 196 -5.28 15.56 1.78
CA ASP A 196 -6.37 16.48 2.08
C ASP A 196 -7.25 15.85 3.16
N LEU A 197 -6.96 16.21 4.41
CA LEU A 197 -7.71 15.79 5.59
C LEU A 197 -8.98 16.64 5.76
N SER A 198 -9.57 17.14 4.66
CA SER A 198 -10.79 17.94 4.65
C SER A 198 -12.03 17.19 5.20
N GLY A 199 -11.85 15.93 5.56
CA GLY A 199 -12.83 15.09 6.24
C GLY A 199 -12.65 15.02 7.76
N ILE A 200 -13.34 14.05 8.38
CA ILE A 200 -13.19 13.72 9.80
C ILE A 200 -11.76 13.20 10.03
N PRO A 201 -10.98 13.78 10.96
CA PRO A 201 -9.62 13.33 11.17
C PRO A 201 -9.58 11.87 11.64
N ALA A 202 -8.90 11.02 10.89
CA ALA A 202 -8.62 9.66 11.32
C ALA A 202 -7.56 9.64 12.43
N LEU A 203 -7.62 8.64 13.32
CA LEU A 203 -6.60 8.48 14.35
C LEU A 203 -5.22 8.30 13.72
N LEU A 204 -4.36 9.28 13.90
CA LEU A 204 -2.99 9.27 13.38
C LEU A 204 -2.11 8.43 14.32
N GLY A 205 -1.68 7.26 13.86
CA GLY A 205 -0.73 6.39 14.57
C GLY A 205 0.69 6.57 14.02
N THR A 206 1.34 5.44 13.76
CA THR A 206 2.70 5.42 13.20
C THR A 206 2.71 5.23 11.68
N PHE A 207 1.55 5.09 11.06
CA PHE A 207 1.40 4.88 9.61
C PHE A 207 0.93 6.16 8.92
N VAL A 208 1.44 6.38 7.72
CA VAL A 208 1.04 7.52 6.87
C VAL A 208 -0.40 7.37 6.37
N ASN A 209 -0.84 6.12 6.11
CA ASN A 209 -2.18 5.81 5.61
C ASN A 209 -2.97 5.07 6.70
N PRO A 210 -4.16 5.55 7.09
CA PRO A 210 -4.99 4.90 8.10
C PRO A 210 -5.47 3.49 7.69
N ASN A 211 -5.61 3.19 6.38
CA ASN A 211 -5.93 1.84 5.93
C ASN A 211 -4.81 0.85 6.24
N HIS A 212 -3.56 1.24 6.06
CA HIS A 212 -2.41 0.40 6.39
C HIS A 212 -2.28 0.18 7.90
N GLN A 213 -2.53 1.23 8.70
CA GLN A 213 -2.59 1.10 10.16
C GLN A 213 -3.67 0.11 10.59
N SER A 214 -4.85 0.20 10.02
CA SER A 214 -5.97 -0.68 10.34
C SER A 214 -5.71 -2.14 10.00
N SER A 215 -4.94 -2.43 8.95
CA SER A 215 -4.50 -3.79 8.60
C SER A 215 -3.62 -4.40 9.69
N LEU A 216 -2.67 -3.64 10.24
CA LEU A 216 -1.88 -4.11 11.38
C LEU A 216 -2.74 -4.30 12.63
N LEU A 217 -3.66 -3.37 12.92
CA LEU A 217 -4.56 -3.47 14.05
C LEU A 217 -5.49 -4.69 13.93
N LEU A 218 -5.97 -5.03 12.73
CA LEU A 218 -6.71 -6.27 12.48
C LEU A 218 -5.87 -7.51 12.83
N LEU A 219 -4.64 -7.61 12.31
CA LEU A 219 -3.73 -8.72 12.66
C LEU A 219 -3.54 -8.82 14.17
N GLY A 220 -3.28 -7.69 14.83
CA GLY A 220 -3.06 -7.61 16.25
C GLY A 220 -4.29 -8.01 17.07
N LEU A 221 -5.49 -7.56 16.68
CA LEU A 221 -6.76 -7.90 17.31
C LEU A 221 -7.01 -9.42 17.30
N PHE A 222 -6.90 -10.06 16.15
CA PHE A 222 -7.12 -11.49 16.04
C PHE A 222 -5.99 -12.30 16.72
N ALA A 223 -4.75 -11.80 16.71
CA ALA A 223 -3.64 -12.40 17.46
C ALA A 223 -3.89 -12.34 18.96
N ALA A 224 -4.30 -11.18 19.49
CA ALA A 224 -4.67 -10.99 20.89
C ALA A 224 -5.89 -11.83 21.28
N GLY A 225 -6.93 -11.89 20.43
CA GLY A 225 -8.11 -12.74 20.64
C GLY A 225 -7.78 -14.22 20.70
N GLY A 226 -6.94 -14.71 19.78
CA GLY A 226 -6.44 -16.08 19.80
C GLY A 226 -5.65 -16.39 21.07
N LEU A 227 -4.77 -15.49 21.50
CA LEU A 227 -4.01 -15.64 22.76
C LEU A 227 -4.92 -15.62 23.97
N ALA A 228 -5.92 -14.75 24.04
CA ALA A 228 -6.87 -14.69 25.15
C ALA A 228 -7.62 -16.01 25.28
N VAL A 229 -8.11 -16.59 24.18
CA VAL A 229 -8.78 -17.90 24.18
C VAL A 229 -7.81 -19.00 24.63
N ASP A 230 -6.58 -19.04 24.10
CA ASP A 230 -5.57 -20.04 24.45
C ASP A 230 -5.20 -19.99 25.94
N GLN A 231 -4.85 -18.81 26.47
CA GLN A 231 -4.44 -18.65 27.87
C GLN A 231 -5.59 -18.97 28.83
N HIS A 232 -6.82 -18.60 28.45
CA HIS A 232 -7.98 -19.00 29.21
C HIS A 232 -8.16 -20.51 29.29
N LEU A 233 -8.09 -21.21 28.15
CA LEU A 233 -8.23 -22.67 28.09
C LEU A 233 -7.09 -23.37 28.85
N MET A 234 -5.86 -22.87 28.77
CA MET A 234 -4.73 -23.38 29.53
C MET A 234 -4.93 -23.23 31.05
N GLY A 235 -5.41 -22.06 31.50
CA GLY A 235 -5.74 -21.83 32.91
C GLY A 235 -6.82 -22.77 33.45
N LEU A 236 -7.82 -23.13 32.60
CA LEU A 236 -8.86 -24.14 32.98
C LEU A 236 -8.33 -25.56 33.04
N ARG A 237 -7.32 -25.91 32.25
CA ARG A 237 -6.78 -27.28 32.15
C ARG A 237 -5.73 -27.57 33.20
N THR A 238 -4.96 -26.57 33.64
CA THR A 238 -3.88 -26.77 34.62
C THR A 238 -4.44 -26.92 36.04
N ARG A 239 -3.79 -27.78 36.85
CA ARG A 239 -4.05 -27.93 38.28
C ARG A 239 -3.06 -27.21 39.17
N ASP A 240 -1.95 -26.76 38.59
CA ASP A 240 -0.86 -26.06 39.30
C ASP A 240 -1.27 -24.58 39.51
N PRO A 241 -1.36 -24.13 40.78
CA PRO A 241 -1.76 -22.74 41.08
C PRO A 241 -0.84 -21.70 40.47
N SER A 242 0.47 -21.92 40.50
CA SER A 242 1.46 -20.96 39.94
C SER A 242 1.32 -20.78 38.43
N LYS A 243 0.90 -21.83 37.71
CA LYS A 243 0.59 -21.77 36.29
C LYS A 243 -0.77 -21.11 36.02
N VAL A 244 -1.76 -21.27 36.93
CA VAL A 244 -3.05 -20.57 36.80
C VAL A 244 -2.86 -19.06 36.81
N ASP A 245 -2.08 -18.54 37.76
CA ASP A 245 -1.82 -17.12 37.89
C ASP A 245 -1.07 -16.60 36.65
N ARG A 246 -0.02 -17.28 36.20
CA ARG A 246 0.70 -16.96 34.99
C ARG A 246 -0.18 -16.92 33.73
N TYR A 247 -1.11 -17.87 33.57
CA TYR A 247 -2.05 -17.85 32.46
C TYR A 247 -3.10 -16.74 32.61
N GLY A 248 -3.46 -16.37 33.85
CA GLY A 248 -4.30 -15.23 34.17
C GLY A 248 -3.65 -13.91 33.73
N ASP A 249 -2.40 -13.68 34.08
CA ASP A 249 -1.65 -12.47 33.69
C ASP A 249 -1.53 -12.33 32.16
N ARG A 250 -1.22 -13.42 31.49
CA ARG A 250 -1.13 -13.42 30.01
C ARG A 250 -2.49 -13.21 29.35
N PHE A 251 -3.56 -13.73 29.94
CA PHE A 251 -4.93 -13.44 29.49
C PHE A 251 -5.25 -11.95 29.63
N LEU A 252 -4.92 -11.35 30.79
CA LEU A 252 -5.15 -9.92 31.02
C LEU A 252 -4.33 -9.06 30.05
N ALA A 253 -3.07 -9.43 29.79
CA ALA A 253 -2.25 -8.72 28.78
C ALA A 253 -2.86 -8.77 27.37
N ALA A 254 -3.39 -9.94 26.98
CA ALA A 254 -4.08 -10.08 25.70
C ALA A 254 -5.38 -9.24 25.64
N MET A 255 -6.14 -9.20 26.74
CA MET A 255 -7.34 -8.36 26.85
C MET A 255 -7.00 -6.88 26.82
N ALA A 256 -5.93 -6.43 27.48
CA ALA A 256 -5.44 -5.05 27.41
C ALA A 256 -5.07 -4.67 25.97
N ALA A 257 -4.37 -5.55 25.24
CA ALA A 257 -4.06 -5.32 23.83
C ALA A 257 -5.34 -5.17 22.98
N LEU A 258 -6.36 -6.01 23.21
CA LEU A 258 -7.67 -5.88 22.53
C LEU A 258 -8.34 -4.54 22.84
N THR A 259 -8.32 -4.11 24.11
CA THR A 259 -8.95 -2.85 24.56
C THR A 259 -8.33 -1.61 23.92
N ILE A 260 -7.04 -1.65 23.62
CA ILE A 260 -6.35 -0.55 22.92
C ILE A 260 -6.62 -0.60 21.41
N GLN A 261 -6.50 -1.79 20.81
CA GLN A 261 -6.50 -1.92 19.36
C GLN A 261 -7.88 -1.75 18.73
N LEU A 262 -8.97 -2.20 19.39
CA LEU A 262 -10.28 -2.10 18.77
C LEU A 262 -10.75 -0.64 18.60
N PRO A 263 -10.72 0.23 19.62
CA PRO A 263 -11.04 1.63 19.39
C PRO A 263 -10.08 2.32 18.42
N ALA A 264 -8.78 1.99 18.46
CA ALA A 264 -7.81 2.52 17.48
C ALA A 264 -8.16 2.12 16.04
N LEU A 265 -8.63 0.88 15.81
CA LEU A 265 -9.09 0.43 14.50
C LEU A 265 -10.35 1.18 14.05
N VAL A 266 -11.33 1.35 14.93
CA VAL A 266 -12.57 2.08 14.60
C VAL A 266 -12.28 3.53 14.28
N LEU A 267 -11.40 4.19 15.06
CA LEU A 267 -11.01 5.58 14.86
C LEU A 267 -10.07 5.79 13.68
N SER A 268 -9.47 4.72 13.15
CA SER A 268 -8.73 4.82 11.89
C SER A 268 -9.62 5.12 10.69
N LEU A 269 -10.95 5.02 10.84
CA LEU A 269 -11.97 5.26 9.82
C LEU A 269 -11.79 4.44 8.53
N SER A 270 -11.08 3.33 8.62
CA SER A 270 -10.89 2.42 7.48
C SER A 270 -12.13 1.57 7.25
N ARG A 271 -12.90 1.91 6.21
CA ARG A 271 -14.13 1.20 5.82
C ARG A 271 -13.90 -0.29 5.60
N GLY A 272 -12.84 -0.64 4.87
CA GLY A 272 -12.48 -2.04 4.57
C GLY A 272 -12.17 -2.84 5.84
N ALA A 273 -11.43 -2.26 6.78
CA ALA A 273 -11.09 -2.91 8.04
C ALA A 273 -12.32 -3.09 8.95
N MET A 274 -13.18 -2.07 9.05
CA MET A 274 -14.42 -2.13 9.82
C MET A 274 -15.37 -3.20 9.26
N LEU A 275 -15.59 -3.23 7.95
CA LEU A 275 -16.40 -4.28 7.29
C LEU A 275 -15.87 -5.68 7.55
N THR A 276 -14.57 -5.86 7.39
CA THR A 276 -13.92 -7.15 7.61
C THR A 276 -14.04 -7.60 9.07
N LEU A 277 -13.91 -6.66 10.01
CA LEU A 277 -14.11 -6.95 11.43
C LEU A 277 -15.57 -7.29 11.75
N ILE A 278 -16.55 -6.60 11.15
CA ILE A 278 -17.98 -6.88 11.33
C ILE A 278 -18.33 -8.29 10.85
N VAL A 279 -17.70 -8.78 9.79
CA VAL A 279 -17.96 -10.13 9.24
C VAL A 279 -17.18 -11.20 10.00
N LEU A 280 -15.87 -11.05 10.17
CA LEU A 280 -15.01 -12.11 10.71
C LEU A 280 -14.89 -12.06 12.24
N GLY A 281 -15.13 -10.90 12.87
CA GLY A 281 -15.08 -10.73 14.33
C GLY A 281 -16.11 -11.62 15.07
N PRO A 282 -17.40 -11.58 14.69
CA PRO A 282 -18.42 -12.47 15.29
C PRO A 282 -18.11 -13.95 15.11
N ILE A 283 -17.54 -14.36 13.97
CA ILE A 283 -17.13 -15.75 13.71
C ILE A 283 -16.03 -16.17 14.72
N ALA A 284 -15.01 -15.32 14.87
CA ALA A 284 -13.93 -15.57 15.82
C ALA A 284 -14.43 -15.61 17.27
N ALA A 285 -15.30 -14.67 17.64
CA ALA A 285 -15.92 -14.62 18.97
C ALA A 285 -16.78 -15.86 19.24
N TRP A 286 -17.62 -16.27 18.27
CA TRP A 286 -18.43 -17.48 18.38
C TRP A 286 -17.57 -18.74 18.56
N MET A 287 -16.48 -18.88 17.78
CA MET A 287 -15.54 -19.98 17.92
C MET A 287 -14.93 -20.02 19.33
N GLY A 288 -14.51 -18.87 19.86
CA GLY A 288 -13.96 -18.73 21.19
C GLY A 288 -14.95 -19.09 22.29
N LEU A 289 -16.18 -18.56 22.20
CA LEU A 289 -17.25 -18.80 23.18
C LEU A 289 -17.72 -20.26 23.20
N ARG A 290 -17.86 -20.89 22.03
CA ARG A 290 -18.29 -22.27 21.89
C ARG A 290 -17.33 -23.25 22.60
N GLN A 291 -16.04 -22.97 22.55
CA GLN A 291 -15.03 -23.83 23.18
C GLN A 291 -14.90 -23.63 24.70
N GLN A 292 -15.39 -22.53 25.24
CA GLN A 292 -15.33 -22.21 26.67
C GLN A 292 -16.37 -22.97 27.51
N ARG A 293 -17.23 -23.78 26.90
CA ARG A 293 -18.23 -24.56 27.67
C ARG A 293 -17.51 -25.57 28.59
N PRO A 294 -17.64 -25.40 29.92
CA PRO A 294 -16.92 -26.24 30.87
C PRO A 294 -17.48 -27.66 30.84
N GLN A 295 -16.63 -28.62 30.52
CA GLN A 295 -17.01 -30.05 30.44
C GLN A 295 -17.15 -30.73 31.82
N ARG A 296 -16.54 -30.16 32.87
CA ARG A 296 -16.53 -30.75 34.24
C ARG A 296 -17.05 -29.77 35.29
N ARG A 297 -17.72 -30.31 36.35
CA ARG A 297 -18.28 -29.53 37.48
C ARG A 297 -17.21 -28.67 38.20
N SER A 298 -15.98 -29.17 38.34
CA SER A 298 -14.83 -28.46 38.93
C SER A 298 -14.38 -27.28 38.10
N GLN A 299 -14.47 -27.35 36.76
CA GLN A 299 -14.15 -26.26 35.85
C GLN A 299 -15.21 -25.15 35.89
N ARG A 300 -16.48 -25.49 36.14
CA ARG A 300 -17.56 -24.50 36.34
C ARG A 300 -17.32 -23.59 37.54
N LYS A 301 -16.83 -24.15 38.69
CA LYS A 301 -16.49 -23.33 39.89
C LYS A 301 -15.34 -22.35 39.62
N ARG A 302 -14.30 -22.79 38.88
CA ARG A 302 -13.15 -21.90 38.48
C ARG A 302 -13.56 -20.86 37.46
N ALA A 303 -14.37 -21.22 36.46
CA ALA A 303 -14.88 -20.28 35.47
C ALA A 303 -15.73 -19.17 36.11
N ARG A 304 -16.51 -19.49 37.15
CA ARG A 304 -17.30 -18.50 37.91
C ARG A 304 -16.44 -17.47 38.66
N ARG A 305 -15.27 -17.86 39.20
CA ARG A 305 -14.36 -16.90 39.88
C ARG A 305 -13.71 -15.88 38.96
N MET A 306 -13.53 -16.21 37.68
CA MET A 306 -12.96 -15.26 36.69
C MET A 306 -14.04 -14.46 35.94
N SER A 307 -15.33 -14.73 36.17
CA SER A 307 -16.47 -14.18 35.42
C SER A 307 -16.66 -12.66 35.55
N PRO A 308 -16.65 -12.04 36.77
CA PRO A 308 -17.03 -10.63 36.90
C PRO A 308 -16.05 -9.68 36.22
N LEU A 309 -14.76 -9.91 36.32
CA LEU A 309 -13.75 -9.09 35.64
C LEU A 309 -13.83 -9.21 34.11
N ARG A 310 -14.15 -10.38 33.58
CA ARG A 310 -14.35 -10.59 32.14
C ARG A 310 -15.56 -9.86 31.61
N THR A 311 -16.66 -9.92 32.38
CA THR A 311 -17.89 -9.18 32.04
C THR A 311 -17.62 -7.68 32.08
N LEU A 312 -16.89 -7.20 33.09
CA LEU A 312 -16.52 -5.78 33.21
C LEU A 312 -15.62 -5.33 32.03
N ILE A 313 -14.61 -6.13 31.68
CA ILE A 313 -13.74 -5.84 30.54
C ILE A 313 -14.52 -5.88 29.22
N ALA A 314 -15.39 -6.88 29.03
CA ALA A 314 -16.23 -6.96 27.84
C ALA A 314 -17.22 -5.81 27.73
N VAL A 315 -17.85 -5.42 28.85
CA VAL A 315 -18.78 -4.27 28.92
C VAL A 315 -18.02 -2.95 28.70
N GLY A 316 -16.86 -2.78 29.35
CA GLY A 316 -15.99 -1.63 29.15
C GLY A 316 -15.52 -1.49 27.70
N PHE A 317 -15.19 -2.63 27.09
CA PHE A 317 -14.78 -2.71 25.69
C PHE A 317 -15.92 -2.34 24.73
N VAL A 318 -17.12 -2.91 24.92
CA VAL A 318 -18.30 -2.56 24.12
C VAL A 318 -18.70 -1.09 24.37
N GLY A 319 -18.68 -0.66 25.63
CA GLY A 319 -19.00 0.72 26.00
C GLY A 319 -18.04 1.74 25.37
N LEU A 320 -16.72 1.47 25.41
CA LEU A 320 -15.71 2.32 24.78
C LEU A 320 -15.88 2.33 23.24
N THR A 321 -16.14 1.16 22.64
CA THR A 321 -16.38 1.06 21.20
C THR A 321 -17.62 1.84 20.77
N LEU A 322 -18.71 1.76 21.54
CA LEU A 322 -19.94 2.50 21.27
C LEU A 322 -19.75 4.01 21.50
N LEU A 323 -18.98 4.40 22.51
CA LEU A 323 -18.66 5.81 22.78
C LEU A 323 -17.85 6.41 21.61
N VAL A 324 -16.88 5.66 21.10
CA VAL A 324 -16.04 6.02 19.98
C VAL A 324 -16.82 6.03 18.66
N ALA A 325 -17.71 5.05 18.45
CA ALA A 325 -18.55 4.95 17.25
C ALA A 325 -19.50 6.15 17.09
N LYS A 326 -19.84 6.86 18.19
CA LYS A 326 -20.67 8.06 18.16
C LYS A 326 -19.99 9.24 17.42
N HIS A 327 -18.67 9.24 17.24
CA HIS A 327 -17.84 10.35 16.75
C HIS A 327 -17.44 10.31 15.26
N GLY A 328 -18.14 9.63 14.39
CA GLY A 328 -17.89 9.73 12.95
C GLY A 328 -17.74 8.40 12.24
N ALA A 329 -17.34 7.31 12.93
CA ALA A 329 -17.20 5.99 12.34
C ALA A 329 -18.51 5.48 11.69
N TRP A 330 -19.67 5.87 12.26
CA TRP A 330 -20.97 5.56 11.69
C TRP A 330 -21.23 6.33 10.39
N ARG A 331 -20.86 7.61 10.31
CA ARG A 331 -20.98 8.39 9.07
C ARG A 331 -20.12 7.79 7.98
N GLU A 332 -18.88 7.41 8.32
CA GLU A 332 -17.96 6.79 7.38
C GLU A 332 -18.47 5.42 6.88
N LEU A 333 -19.11 4.61 7.73
CA LEU A 333 -19.77 3.38 7.31
C LEU A 333 -20.97 3.64 6.39
N MET A 334 -21.72 4.72 6.61
CA MET A 334 -22.86 5.06 5.75
C MET A 334 -22.44 5.47 4.34
N THR A 335 -21.22 6.01 4.15
CA THR A 335 -20.69 6.32 2.81
C THR A 335 -20.35 5.05 2.00
N LEU A 336 -20.48 3.85 2.58
CA LEU A 336 -20.43 2.61 1.80
C LEU A 336 -21.59 2.48 0.79
N GLY A 337 -22.70 3.21 0.99
CA GLY A 337 -23.77 3.32 0.01
C GLY A 337 -23.35 4.03 -1.28
N ASP A 338 -22.30 4.84 -1.23
CA ASP A 338 -21.80 5.64 -2.35
C ASP A 338 -20.78 4.91 -3.23
N VAL A 339 -20.57 3.60 -3.00
CA VAL A 339 -19.57 2.78 -3.74
C VAL A 339 -19.78 2.80 -5.24
N THR A 340 -21.03 2.96 -5.69
CA THR A 340 -21.41 3.00 -7.12
C THR A 340 -21.35 4.40 -7.72
N THR A 341 -21.02 5.43 -6.93
CA THR A 341 -20.92 6.81 -7.42
C THR A 341 -19.63 6.98 -8.22
N PRO A 342 -19.70 7.41 -9.50
CA PRO A 342 -18.51 7.69 -10.29
C PRO A 342 -17.57 8.67 -9.59
N GLY A 343 -16.27 8.34 -9.56
CA GLY A 343 -15.25 9.13 -8.86
C GLY A 343 -15.16 8.89 -7.34
N SER A 344 -15.93 7.96 -6.79
CA SER A 344 -15.75 7.53 -5.40
C SER A 344 -14.40 6.82 -5.20
N SER A 345 -13.91 6.77 -3.96
CA SER A 345 -12.67 6.04 -3.62
C SER A 345 -12.72 4.56 -4.02
N ALA A 346 -13.88 3.92 -3.96
CA ALA A 346 -14.06 2.52 -4.36
C ALA A 346 -14.03 2.37 -5.88
N ASP A 347 -14.71 3.25 -6.60
CA ASP A 347 -14.69 3.30 -8.06
C ASP A 347 -13.27 3.50 -8.59
N THR A 348 -12.53 4.44 -8.01
CA THR A 348 -11.11 4.67 -8.35
C THR A 348 -10.25 3.41 -8.14
N LYS A 349 -10.42 2.69 -7.03
CA LYS A 349 -9.65 1.46 -6.75
C LYS A 349 -9.96 0.34 -7.72
N LEU A 350 -11.23 0.16 -8.08
CA LEU A 350 -11.65 -0.85 -9.07
C LEU A 350 -11.09 -0.51 -10.45
N ARG A 351 -11.18 0.76 -10.85
CA ARG A 351 -10.62 1.26 -12.11
C ARG A 351 -9.11 1.04 -12.20
N LEU A 352 -8.35 1.40 -11.15
CA LEU A 352 -6.90 1.20 -11.09
C LEU A 352 -6.51 -0.28 -11.24
N ALA A 353 -7.30 -1.19 -10.68
CA ALA A 353 -7.07 -2.61 -10.82
C ALA A 353 -7.42 -3.12 -12.22
N ASP A 354 -8.55 -2.68 -12.77
CA ASP A 354 -9.06 -3.07 -14.10
C ASP A 354 -8.14 -2.56 -15.21
N GLU A 355 -7.95 -1.25 -15.31
CA GLU A 355 -7.05 -0.65 -16.31
C GLU A 355 -5.59 -1.11 -16.13
N GLY A 356 -5.16 -1.33 -14.87
CA GLY A 356 -3.82 -1.85 -14.60
C GLY A 356 -3.55 -3.22 -15.22
N LEU A 357 -4.58 -4.06 -15.39
CA LEU A 357 -4.45 -5.36 -16.06
C LEU A 357 -4.12 -5.22 -17.55
N ASP A 358 -4.48 -4.11 -18.20
CA ASP A 358 -4.12 -3.85 -19.60
C ASP A 358 -2.60 -3.78 -19.79
N LEU A 359 -1.85 -3.45 -18.73
CA LEU A 359 -0.39 -3.49 -18.78
C LEU A 359 0.18 -4.90 -19.05
N LEU A 360 -0.60 -5.96 -18.83
CA LEU A 360 -0.17 -7.32 -19.14
C LEU A 360 0.00 -7.58 -20.64
N GLU A 361 -0.70 -6.83 -21.49
CA GLU A 361 -0.55 -6.94 -22.94
C GLU A 361 0.86 -6.59 -23.41
N ILE A 362 1.50 -5.62 -22.74
CA ILE A 362 2.85 -5.16 -23.07
C ILE A 362 3.96 -5.88 -22.28
N ALA A 363 3.61 -6.43 -21.12
CA ALA A 363 4.56 -6.98 -20.15
C ALA A 363 4.83 -8.48 -20.34
N GLY A 364 3.89 -9.22 -20.94
CA GLY A 364 4.00 -10.66 -21.08
C GLY A 364 3.86 -11.44 -19.74
N PRO A 365 4.22 -12.75 -19.75
CA PRO A 365 3.91 -13.66 -18.64
C PRO A 365 4.65 -13.37 -17.33
N LEU A 366 5.75 -12.61 -17.37
CA LEU A 366 6.55 -12.24 -16.20
C LEU A 366 6.25 -10.82 -15.67
N GLY A 367 5.23 -10.15 -16.18
CA GLY A 367 4.77 -8.86 -15.71
C GLY A 367 5.66 -7.68 -16.11
N ILE A 368 5.27 -6.49 -15.66
CA ILE A 368 5.99 -5.23 -15.96
C ILE A 368 7.28 -5.03 -15.14
N GLY A 369 7.49 -5.86 -14.12
CA GLY A 369 8.56 -5.68 -13.13
C GLY A 369 8.08 -4.99 -11.85
N ARG A 370 8.64 -5.42 -10.71
CA ARG A 370 8.26 -4.86 -9.39
C ARG A 370 8.64 -3.38 -9.29
N GLY A 371 7.64 -2.58 -8.89
CA GLY A 371 7.77 -1.12 -8.74
C GLY A 371 7.65 -0.31 -10.03
N ALA A 372 7.34 -0.94 -11.18
CA ALA A 372 7.25 -0.27 -12.48
C ALA A 372 5.87 0.36 -12.76
N PHE A 373 4.85 0.03 -11.97
CA PHE A 373 3.47 0.49 -12.18
C PHE A 373 3.37 2.01 -12.36
N VAL A 374 4.02 2.78 -11.48
CA VAL A 374 3.98 4.24 -11.49
C VAL A 374 4.48 4.88 -12.80
N ASP A 375 5.41 4.24 -13.51
CA ASP A 375 5.97 4.78 -14.75
C ASP A 375 5.16 4.39 -15.99
N LEU A 376 4.31 3.38 -15.89
CA LEU A 376 3.53 2.85 -17.01
C LEU A 376 2.05 3.21 -16.95
N PHE A 377 1.46 3.22 -15.77
CA PHE A 377 0.02 3.40 -15.60
C PHE A 377 -0.48 4.75 -16.13
N GLY A 378 0.29 5.82 -15.93
CA GLY A 378 -0.10 7.16 -16.40
C GLY A 378 -0.38 7.27 -17.90
N ALA A 379 0.11 6.32 -18.72
CA ALA A 379 -0.14 6.29 -20.16
C ALA A 379 -1.53 5.71 -20.52
N ILE A 380 -2.11 4.90 -19.63
CA ILE A 380 -3.38 4.21 -19.84
C ILE A 380 -4.50 4.71 -18.91
N ASP A 381 -4.18 5.56 -17.94
CA ASP A 381 -5.15 6.12 -17.00
C ASP A 381 -6.24 6.91 -17.74
N SER A 382 -7.46 6.39 -17.73
CA SER A 382 -8.61 7.02 -18.40
C SER A 382 -9.19 8.19 -17.63
N ALA A 383 -8.84 8.37 -16.35
CA ALA A 383 -9.36 9.47 -15.57
C ALA A 383 -8.72 10.81 -15.99
N PRO A 384 -9.52 11.85 -16.18
CA PRO A 384 -9.04 13.20 -16.46
C PRO A 384 -8.50 13.83 -15.16
N ASN A 385 -7.49 13.22 -14.56
CA ASN A 385 -6.87 13.70 -13.33
C ASN A 385 -5.35 13.70 -13.45
N HIS A 386 -4.72 14.54 -12.64
CA HIS A 386 -3.26 14.68 -12.55
C HIS A 386 -2.66 13.81 -11.45
N VAL A 387 -3.46 12.98 -10.81
CA VAL A 387 -3.05 12.16 -9.68
C VAL A 387 -2.06 11.10 -10.16
N LEU A 388 -0.91 11.05 -9.52
CA LEU A 388 0.09 10.03 -9.78
C LEU A 388 -0.17 8.82 -8.88
N TYR A 389 -0.71 7.77 -9.47
CA TYR A 389 -0.93 6.51 -8.77
C TYR A 389 0.37 5.70 -8.70
N THR A 390 0.87 5.50 -7.50
CA THR A 390 2.12 4.75 -7.26
C THR A 390 1.89 3.25 -7.08
N HIS A 391 0.66 2.85 -6.79
CA HIS A 391 0.27 1.45 -6.53
C HIS A 391 -1.09 1.15 -7.14
N VAL A 392 -1.33 -0.13 -7.39
CA VAL A 392 -2.59 -0.63 -7.99
C VAL A 392 -3.79 -0.52 -7.04
N GLU A 393 -3.61 -0.20 -5.76
CA GLU A 393 -4.67 -0.21 -4.73
C GLU A 393 -5.36 -1.58 -4.54
N SER A 394 -4.80 -2.64 -5.10
CA SER A 394 -5.21 -4.04 -4.95
C SER A 394 -3.97 -4.94 -5.00
N MET A 395 -3.63 -5.57 -3.87
CA MET A 395 -2.44 -6.42 -3.82
C MET A 395 -2.51 -7.64 -4.75
N PRO A 396 -3.65 -8.38 -4.88
CA PRO A 396 -3.73 -9.45 -5.86
C PRO A 396 -3.52 -8.99 -7.30
N ALA A 397 -4.12 -7.85 -7.69
CA ALA A 397 -3.91 -7.27 -9.01
C ALA A 397 -2.44 -6.84 -9.19
N ALA A 398 -1.84 -6.16 -8.21
CA ALA A 398 -0.44 -5.78 -8.23
C ALA A 398 0.49 -6.99 -8.42
N MET A 399 0.22 -8.11 -7.74
CA MET A 399 1.01 -9.34 -7.90
C MET A 399 0.94 -9.87 -9.34
N VAL A 400 -0.24 -9.86 -9.95
CA VAL A 400 -0.42 -10.34 -11.33
C VAL A 400 0.18 -9.37 -12.34
N ILE A 401 0.01 -8.07 -12.15
CA ILE A 401 0.54 -7.03 -13.06
C ILE A 401 2.06 -7.00 -13.03
N GLU A 402 2.66 -6.96 -11.83
CA GLU A 402 4.09 -6.73 -11.67
C GLU A 402 4.95 -8.00 -11.79
N TRP A 403 4.47 -9.18 -11.33
CA TRP A 403 5.15 -10.47 -11.52
C TRP A 403 4.62 -11.28 -12.71
N GLY A 404 3.61 -10.77 -13.40
CA GLY A 404 2.90 -11.49 -14.45
C GLY A 404 1.95 -12.56 -13.92
N TRP A 405 1.04 -12.98 -14.79
CA TRP A 405 0.02 -13.96 -14.42
C TRP A 405 0.62 -15.32 -14.00
N LEU A 406 1.79 -15.69 -14.53
CA LEU A 406 2.44 -16.96 -14.22
C LEU A 406 3.00 -16.97 -12.79
N CYS A 407 3.91 -16.04 -12.47
CA CYS A 407 4.54 -15.99 -11.14
C CYS A 407 3.56 -15.43 -10.09
N GLY A 408 2.87 -14.33 -10.38
CA GLY A 408 1.91 -13.70 -9.46
C GLY A 408 0.75 -14.63 -9.12
N GLY A 409 0.17 -15.30 -10.14
CA GLY A 409 -0.89 -16.29 -9.94
C GLY A 409 -0.42 -17.49 -9.12
N THR A 410 0.78 -18.01 -9.38
CA THR A 410 1.37 -19.12 -8.62
C THR A 410 1.60 -18.74 -7.16
N ILE A 411 2.08 -17.52 -6.88
CA ILE A 411 2.29 -17.02 -5.52
C ILE A 411 0.94 -16.90 -4.78
N LEU A 412 -0.09 -16.33 -5.41
CA LEU A 412 -1.44 -16.22 -4.84
C LEU A 412 -2.04 -17.59 -4.48
N LEU A 413 -1.96 -18.54 -5.40
CA LEU A 413 -2.40 -19.92 -5.15
C LEU A 413 -1.60 -20.59 -4.03
N GLY A 414 -0.29 -20.36 -3.98
CA GLY A 414 0.58 -20.86 -2.92
C GLY A 414 0.20 -20.32 -1.55
N LEU A 415 -0.09 -19.01 -1.44
CA LEU A 415 -0.54 -18.36 -0.20
C LEU A 415 -1.89 -18.92 0.25
N ALA A 416 -2.85 -19.08 -0.67
CA ALA A 416 -4.16 -19.67 -0.39
C ALA A 416 -4.01 -21.14 0.09
N ALA A 417 -3.19 -21.93 -0.60
CA ALA A 417 -2.91 -23.32 -0.24
C ALA A 417 -2.22 -23.42 1.13
N TRP A 418 -1.28 -22.53 1.43
CA TRP A 418 -0.64 -22.48 2.75
C TRP A 418 -1.68 -22.18 3.84
N TRP A 419 -2.51 -21.15 3.65
CA TRP A 419 -3.52 -20.76 4.63
C TRP A 419 -4.51 -21.89 4.91
N LEU A 420 -5.06 -22.50 3.85
CA LEU A 420 -5.99 -23.62 3.94
C LEU A 420 -5.37 -24.82 4.69
N ASN A 421 -4.13 -25.19 4.33
CA ASN A 421 -3.40 -26.26 4.99
C ASN A 421 -3.16 -25.95 6.48
N ALA A 422 -2.80 -24.71 6.84
CA ALA A 422 -2.61 -24.30 8.22
C ALA A 422 -3.94 -24.36 9.02
N PHE A 423 -5.04 -23.89 8.41
CA PHE A 423 -6.37 -23.89 9.01
C PHE A 423 -6.92 -25.31 9.26
N VAL A 424 -6.78 -26.20 8.28
CA VAL A 424 -7.22 -27.61 8.40
C VAL A 424 -6.38 -28.33 9.45
N ARG A 425 -5.06 -28.22 9.39
CA ARG A 425 -4.15 -28.90 10.33
C ARG A 425 -4.19 -28.35 11.76
N ALA A 426 -4.74 -27.16 11.97
CA ALA A 426 -5.02 -26.68 13.30
C ALA A 426 -6.06 -27.57 14.03
N GLY A 427 -6.98 -28.20 13.29
CA GLY A 427 -8.16 -28.91 13.85
C GLY A 427 -7.90 -30.04 14.84
N GLY A 428 -6.81 -30.77 14.69
CA GLY A 428 -6.46 -31.91 15.58
C GLY A 428 -5.70 -31.51 16.86
N ARG A 429 -5.54 -30.21 17.17
CA ARG A 429 -4.69 -29.73 18.26
C ARG A 429 -5.49 -29.20 19.45
N ALA A 430 -4.93 -29.29 20.64
CA ALA A 430 -5.54 -28.75 21.85
C ALA A 430 -5.77 -27.23 21.81
N ASP A 431 -4.98 -26.49 21.00
CA ASP A 431 -5.04 -25.05 20.77
C ASP A 431 -5.70 -24.67 19.43
N ALA A 432 -6.45 -25.60 18.82
CA ALA A 432 -7.05 -25.47 17.48
C ALA A 432 -7.84 -24.17 17.29
N THR A 433 -8.72 -23.86 18.21
CA THR A 433 -9.58 -22.68 18.12
C THR A 433 -8.77 -21.39 18.15
N ALA A 434 -7.79 -21.30 19.05
CA ALA A 434 -6.93 -20.13 19.17
C ALA A 434 -6.13 -19.89 17.87
N ARG A 435 -5.54 -20.94 17.30
CA ARG A 435 -4.83 -20.86 16.02
C ARG A 435 -5.74 -20.43 14.86
N ARG A 436 -6.95 -20.98 14.80
CA ARG A 436 -7.93 -20.62 13.77
C ARG A 436 -8.38 -19.17 13.88
N ILE A 437 -8.52 -18.63 15.10
CA ILE A 437 -8.81 -17.21 15.31
C ILE A 437 -7.67 -16.34 14.72
N VAL A 438 -6.41 -16.69 14.98
CA VAL A 438 -5.27 -15.96 14.41
C VAL A 438 -5.26 -16.07 12.87
N LEU A 439 -5.55 -17.23 12.31
CA LEU A 439 -5.66 -17.44 10.86
C LEU A 439 -6.82 -16.66 10.24
N LEU A 440 -7.93 -16.46 10.96
CA LEU A 440 -9.01 -15.56 10.51
C LEU A 440 -8.54 -14.10 10.46
N GLY A 441 -7.67 -13.66 11.37
CA GLY A 441 -7.05 -12.35 11.30
C GLY A 441 -6.16 -12.17 10.05
N MET A 442 -5.44 -13.20 9.66
CA MET A 442 -4.67 -13.19 8.41
C MET A 442 -5.58 -13.15 7.18
N LEU A 443 -6.69 -13.90 7.20
CA LEU A 443 -7.71 -13.83 6.16
C LEU A 443 -8.34 -12.43 6.11
N ALA A 444 -8.60 -11.81 7.26
CA ALA A 444 -9.14 -10.46 7.36
C ALA A 444 -8.26 -9.45 6.61
N VAL A 445 -6.95 -9.50 6.85
CA VAL A 445 -6.00 -8.63 6.14
C VAL A 445 -5.88 -8.99 4.65
N ALA A 446 -5.92 -10.27 4.29
CA ALA A 446 -5.93 -10.68 2.88
C ALA A 446 -7.18 -10.16 2.15
N VAL A 447 -8.36 -10.23 2.77
CA VAL A 447 -9.61 -9.65 2.22
C VAL A 447 -9.51 -8.13 2.10
N GLN A 448 -9.01 -7.42 3.12
CA GLN A 448 -8.81 -5.98 3.02
C GLN A 448 -7.87 -5.61 1.88
N ASN A 449 -6.80 -6.38 1.66
CA ASN A 449 -5.83 -6.16 0.60
C ASN A 449 -6.34 -6.47 -0.82
N THR A 450 -7.56 -6.96 -1.00
CA THR A 450 -8.19 -6.98 -2.32
C THR A 450 -8.54 -5.57 -2.83
N ALA A 451 -8.68 -4.61 -1.92
CA ALA A 451 -8.93 -3.19 -2.21
C ALA A 451 -7.94 -2.27 -1.45
N ASP A 452 -6.72 -2.76 -1.20
CA ASP A 452 -5.62 -2.07 -0.54
C ASP A 452 -4.29 -2.78 -0.87
N PHE A 453 -3.15 -2.17 -0.51
CA PHE A 453 -1.80 -2.73 -0.70
C PHE A 453 -0.97 -2.72 0.59
N SER A 454 -1.59 -2.74 1.76
CA SER A 454 -0.91 -2.61 3.04
C SER A 454 0.16 -3.69 3.30
N LEU A 455 0.03 -4.89 2.73
CA LEU A 455 1.04 -5.95 2.79
C LEU A 455 2.31 -5.64 1.96
N GLU A 456 2.31 -4.60 1.14
CA GLU A 456 3.51 -4.07 0.50
C GLU A 456 4.44 -3.35 1.50
N LEU A 457 3.91 -2.91 2.65
CA LEU A 457 4.68 -2.22 3.68
C LEU A 457 5.25 -3.19 4.71
N LEU A 458 6.53 -3.04 5.06
CA LEU A 458 7.18 -3.88 6.07
C LEU A 458 6.47 -3.83 7.42
N GLY A 459 5.82 -2.70 7.77
CA GLY A 459 5.07 -2.55 9.02
C GLY A 459 3.88 -3.49 9.15
N VAL A 460 3.33 -4.00 8.05
CA VAL A 460 2.24 -4.99 8.00
C VAL A 460 2.78 -6.36 7.55
N ALA A 461 3.66 -6.39 6.55
CA ALA A 461 4.20 -7.63 6.00
C ALA A 461 5.02 -8.44 7.02
N ALA A 462 5.90 -7.78 7.81
CA ALA A 462 6.72 -8.49 8.78
C ALA A 462 5.88 -9.16 9.91
N PRO A 463 4.88 -8.49 10.53
CA PRO A 463 3.89 -9.15 11.40
C PRO A 463 3.16 -10.33 10.75
N ALA A 464 2.66 -10.17 9.52
CA ALA A 464 1.93 -11.22 8.81
C ALA A 464 2.82 -12.44 8.52
N VAL A 465 4.05 -12.21 8.05
CA VAL A 465 5.05 -13.25 7.78
C VAL A 465 5.49 -13.95 9.07
N ALA A 466 5.65 -13.22 10.17
CA ALA A 466 5.99 -13.81 11.45
C ALA A 466 4.89 -14.75 11.98
N LEU A 467 3.61 -14.34 11.87
CA LEU A 467 2.47 -15.22 12.18
C LEU A 467 2.46 -16.44 11.27
N SER A 468 2.70 -16.24 9.97
CA SER A 468 2.73 -17.34 8.99
C SER A 468 3.78 -18.38 9.35
N GLY A 469 4.99 -17.97 9.71
CA GLY A 469 6.06 -18.86 10.16
C GLY A 469 5.68 -19.63 11.43
N GLY A 470 5.20 -18.92 12.46
CA GLY A 470 4.81 -19.51 13.75
C GLY A 470 3.60 -20.47 13.66
N LEU A 471 2.67 -20.21 12.74
CA LEU A 471 1.47 -21.04 12.50
C LEU A 471 1.72 -22.21 11.54
N SER A 472 2.83 -22.19 10.80
CA SER A 472 3.14 -23.25 9.83
C SER A 472 3.19 -24.62 10.49
N PRO A 473 2.60 -25.65 9.86
CA PRO A 473 2.70 -27.01 10.33
C PRO A 473 4.17 -27.46 10.42
N PRO A 474 4.50 -28.36 11.35
CA PRO A 474 5.85 -28.88 11.45
C PRO A 474 6.26 -29.52 10.12
N PRO A 475 7.41 -29.12 9.55
CA PRO A 475 7.85 -29.64 8.27
C PRO A 475 8.41 -31.06 8.43
N ARG A 476 8.39 -31.80 7.33
CA ARG A 476 9.15 -33.04 7.19
C ARG A 476 10.65 -32.79 7.00
N TRP A 477 11.02 -31.58 6.61
CA TRP A 477 12.42 -31.22 6.29
C TRP A 477 13.06 -30.48 7.45
N ARG A 478 14.24 -30.96 7.82
CA ARG A 478 15.08 -30.37 8.84
C ARG A 478 16.44 -30.04 8.19
N TRP A 479 16.88 -28.81 8.29
CA TRP A 479 18.15 -28.38 7.76
C TRP A 479 19.19 -28.32 8.85
N ASN A 480 20.42 -28.83 8.59
CA ASN A 480 21.55 -28.70 9.49
C ASN A 480 21.77 -27.22 9.83
N ALA A 481 21.93 -26.89 11.12
CA ALA A 481 22.05 -25.53 11.61
C ALA A 481 23.27 -24.79 11.01
N ALA A 482 24.40 -25.49 10.80
CA ALA A 482 25.59 -24.90 10.19
C ALA A 482 25.35 -24.53 8.71
N LYS A 483 24.73 -25.42 7.91
CA LYS A 483 24.38 -25.15 6.52
C LYS A 483 23.36 -24.01 6.44
N SER A 484 22.32 -24.05 7.27
CA SER A 484 21.31 -22.99 7.35
C SER A 484 21.91 -21.64 7.71
N ARG A 485 22.91 -21.63 8.61
CA ARG A 485 23.62 -20.40 8.99
C ARG A 485 24.24 -19.72 7.77
N TRP A 486 25.00 -20.45 6.98
CA TRP A 486 25.64 -19.88 5.78
C TRP A 486 24.65 -19.41 4.74
N VAL A 487 23.65 -20.23 4.42
CA VAL A 487 22.63 -19.87 3.43
C VAL A 487 21.85 -18.63 3.84
N GLY A 488 21.31 -18.59 5.06
CA GLY A 488 20.54 -17.44 5.51
C GLY A 488 21.41 -16.17 5.67
N THR A 489 22.70 -16.32 6.07
CA THR A 489 23.63 -15.20 6.10
C THR A 489 23.88 -14.64 4.71
N ALA A 490 24.13 -15.48 3.71
CA ALA A 490 24.35 -15.05 2.34
C ALA A 490 23.12 -14.33 1.77
N VAL A 491 21.92 -14.88 2.03
CA VAL A 491 20.64 -14.26 1.61
C VAL A 491 20.45 -12.88 2.24
N LEU A 492 20.75 -12.72 3.55
CA LEU A 492 20.57 -11.44 4.24
C LEU A 492 21.65 -10.42 3.88
N LEU A 493 22.89 -10.86 3.62
CA LEU A 493 23.92 -9.98 3.07
C LEU A 493 23.57 -9.51 1.67
N LEU A 494 23.03 -10.39 0.81
CA LEU A 494 22.52 -10.02 -0.51
C LEU A 494 21.34 -9.03 -0.38
N ALA A 495 20.39 -9.29 0.54
CA ALA A 495 19.29 -8.37 0.80
C ALA A 495 19.78 -6.99 1.26
N THR A 496 20.77 -6.96 2.16
CA THR A 496 21.38 -5.70 2.61
C THR A 496 22.07 -4.97 1.48
N ALA A 497 22.86 -5.68 0.66
CA ALA A 497 23.57 -5.09 -0.49
C ALA A 497 22.60 -4.52 -1.54
N LEU A 498 21.56 -5.28 -1.91
CA LEU A 498 20.51 -4.82 -2.82
C LEU A 498 19.74 -3.63 -2.25
N GLY A 499 19.40 -3.68 -0.96
CA GLY A 499 18.73 -2.58 -0.27
C GLY A 499 19.56 -1.30 -0.30
N VAL A 500 20.83 -1.38 0.06
CA VAL A 500 21.75 -0.21 0.03
C VAL A 500 21.94 0.30 -1.40
N TRP A 501 22.11 -0.59 -2.38
CA TRP A 501 22.24 -0.21 -3.79
C TRP A 501 20.98 0.43 -4.35
N GLY A 502 19.81 -0.06 -3.98
CA GLY A 502 18.52 0.45 -4.44
C GLY A 502 18.17 1.84 -3.90
N LEU A 503 18.60 2.19 -2.67
CA LEU A 503 18.23 3.44 -2.00
C LEU A 503 18.43 4.71 -2.84
N PRO A 504 19.61 4.97 -3.45
CA PRO A 504 19.84 6.20 -4.23
C PRO A 504 19.05 6.21 -5.55
N HIS A 505 18.52 5.08 -5.98
CA HIS A 505 17.82 4.91 -7.25
C HIS A 505 16.30 4.69 -7.08
N SER A 506 15.81 4.72 -5.84
CA SER A 506 14.41 4.46 -5.50
C SER A 506 13.49 5.63 -5.86
N TYR A 507 12.19 5.33 -5.96
CA TYR A 507 11.14 6.32 -6.13
C TYR A 507 11.22 7.45 -5.09
N ALA A 508 11.50 7.15 -3.83
CA ALA A 508 11.64 8.16 -2.78
C ALA A 508 12.74 9.21 -3.05
N ARG A 509 13.75 8.88 -3.85
CA ARG A 509 14.82 9.80 -4.26
C ARG A 509 14.55 10.49 -5.59
N ARG A 510 13.52 10.06 -6.35
CA ARG A 510 13.17 10.66 -7.64
C ARG A 510 12.87 12.14 -7.53
N GLN A 511 12.17 12.57 -6.49
CA GLN A 511 11.86 13.98 -6.29
C GLN A 511 13.14 14.84 -6.16
N ALA A 512 14.13 14.39 -5.38
CA ALA A 512 15.38 15.11 -5.26
C ALA A 512 16.17 15.15 -6.59
N HIS A 513 16.15 14.05 -7.35
CA HIS A 513 16.76 14.02 -8.69
C HIS A 513 16.01 14.90 -9.67
N ASN A 514 14.70 14.87 -9.67
CA ASN A 514 13.86 15.69 -10.55
C ASN A 514 14.01 17.18 -10.21
N GLU A 515 14.10 17.53 -8.94
CA GLU A 515 14.40 18.90 -8.51
C GLU A 515 15.77 19.36 -9.02
N ALA A 516 16.80 18.52 -8.90
CA ALA A 516 18.13 18.84 -9.42
C ALA A 516 18.14 19.02 -10.97
N VAL A 517 17.28 18.29 -11.70
CA VAL A 517 17.09 18.51 -13.14
C VAL A 517 16.33 19.80 -13.40
N ARG A 518 15.30 20.10 -12.62
CA ARG A 518 14.49 21.32 -12.71
C ARG A 518 15.31 22.59 -12.46
N THR A 519 16.20 22.56 -11.46
CA THR A 519 17.11 23.68 -11.13
C THR A 519 18.26 23.82 -12.13
N GLY A 520 18.58 22.76 -12.87
CA GLY A 520 19.70 22.72 -13.82
C GLY A 520 20.99 22.16 -13.24
N ASP A 521 20.98 21.73 -11.96
CA ASP A 521 22.17 21.19 -11.28
C ASP A 521 22.58 19.81 -11.83
N LYS A 522 21.63 19.09 -12.47
CA LYS A 522 21.89 17.80 -13.11
C LYS A 522 21.30 17.75 -14.52
N ASP A 523 21.95 16.98 -15.37
CA ASP A 523 21.36 16.56 -16.64
C ASP A 523 20.36 15.41 -16.40
N GLY A 524 19.17 15.53 -17.00
CA GLY A 524 18.13 14.51 -16.90
C GLY A 524 18.39 13.30 -17.81
N ILE A 525 19.08 13.48 -18.92
CA ILE A 525 19.26 12.43 -19.94
C ILE A 525 19.96 11.18 -19.38
N PRO A 526 21.05 11.25 -18.60
CA PRO A 526 21.68 10.06 -18.04
C PRO A 526 20.79 9.28 -17.06
N LEU A 527 19.80 9.93 -16.46
CA LEU A 527 18.86 9.24 -15.55
C LEU A 527 17.92 8.28 -16.30
N LEU A 528 17.70 8.51 -17.60
CA LEU A 528 16.88 7.65 -18.46
C LEU A 528 17.44 6.22 -18.58
N ALA A 529 18.74 6.02 -18.39
CA ALA A 529 19.31 4.66 -18.34
C ALA A 529 18.61 3.76 -17.32
N LYS A 530 18.13 4.33 -16.22
CA LYS A 530 17.46 3.60 -15.12
C LYS A 530 15.96 3.91 -15.00
N ARG A 531 15.45 4.86 -15.79
CA ARG A 531 14.05 5.27 -15.80
C ARG A 531 13.62 5.63 -17.23
N PRO A 532 13.71 4.68 -18.18
CA PRO A 532 13.53 4.95 -19.60
C PRO A 532 12.10 5.38 -19.96
N LEU A 533 11.11 5.14 -19.11
CA LEU A 533 9.70 5.46 -19.38
C LEU A 533 9.10 6.45 -18.37
N ASP A 534 9.93 7.21 -17.65
CA ASP A 534 9.48 8.24 -16.71
C ASP A 534 8.99 9.51 -17.43
N GLY A 535 7.69 9.61 -17.65
CA GLY A 535 7.05 10.73 -18.34
C GLY A 535 7.26 12.10 -17.64
N HIS A 536 7.44 12.13 -16.32
CA HIS A 536 7.75 13.36 -15.60
C HIS A 536 9.18 13.84 -15.93
N LEU A 537 10.13 12.90 -15.99
CA LEU A 537 11.51 13.22 -16.37
C LEU A 537 11.60 13.78 -17.80
N TYR A 538 10.83 13.22 -18.73
CA TYR A 538 10.73 13.76 -20.10
C TYR A 538 10.26 15.21 -20.10
N GLY A 539 9.21 15.52 -19.33
CA GLY A 539 8.70 16.90 -19.20
C GLY A 539 9.77 17.87 -18.65
N LEU A 540 10.58 17.42 -17.68
CA LEU A 540 11.69 18.24 -17.16
C LEU A 540 12.81 18.47 -18.19
N ILE A 541 13.16 17.45 -18.98
CA ILE A 541 14.13 17.57 -20.06
C ILE A 541 13.60 18.51 -21.15
N ALA A 542 12.33 18.37 -21.55
CA ALA A 542 11.68 19.26 -22.49
C ALA A 542 11.69 20.72 -22.00
N ARG A 543 11.37 20.96 -20.73
CA ARG A 543 11.40 22.31 -20.13
C ARG A 543 12.80 22.92 -20.13
N ARG A 544 13.83 22.11 -19.89
CA ARG A 544 15.22 22.57 -19.96
C ARG A 544 15.61 22.96 -21.38
N ALA A 545 15.28 22.16 -22.38
CA ALA A 545 15.50 22.45 -23.79
C ALA A 545 14.76 23.74 -24.22
N ALA A 546 13.52 23.95 -23.75
CA ALA A 546 12.75 25.17 -24.01
C ALA A 546 13.43 26.42 -23.45
N ARG A 547 14.08 26.36 -22.28
CA ARG A 547 14.84 27.47 -21.69
C ARG A 547 16.03 27.92 -22.58
N THR A 548 16.64 26.98 -23.28
CA THR A 548 17.74 27.24 -24.22
C THR A 548 17.24 27.50 -25.66
N ARG A 549 15.92 27.53 -25.87
CA ARG A 549 15.24 27.68 -27.17
C ARG A 549 15.59 26.58 -28.19
N ASP A 550 15.96 25.40 -27.69
CA ASP A 550 16.09 24.23 -28.56
C ASP A 550 14.70 23.58 -28.74
N TRP A 551 13.96 24.15 -29.70
CA TRP A 551 12.56 23.78 -29.92
C TRP A 551 12.39 22.39 -30.51
N SER A 552 13.35 21.88 -31.26
CA SER A 552 13.32 20.51 -31.81
C SER A 552 13.46 19.49 -30.72
N THR A 553 14.41 19.66 -29.81
CA THR A 553 14.60 18.82 -28.63
C THR A 553 13.41 18.97 -27.65
N THR A 554 12.88 20.19 -27.49
CA THR A 554 11.70 20.45 -26.68
C THR A 554 10.50 19.64 -27.19
N LEU A 555 10.23 19.67 -28.51
CA LEU A 555 9.11 18.97 -29.12
C LEU A 555 9.24 17.46 -28.91
N HIS A 556 10.40 16.89 -29.21
CA HIS A 556 10.65 15.48 -29.06
C HIS A 556 10.33 14.96 -27.64
N TRP A 557 10.90 15.62 -26.61
CA TRP A 557 10.68 15.22 -25.23
C TRP A 557 9.28 15.54 -24.71
N ALA A 558 8.66 16.61 -25.19
CA ALA A 558 7.29 16.95 -24.83
C ALA A 558 6.28 15.93 -25.40
N GLU A 559 6.50 15.44 -26.64
CA GLU A 559 5.68 14.38 -27.24
C GLU A 559 5.76 13.10 -26.40
N LEU A 560 6.97 12.64 -26.07
CA LEU A 560 7.15 11.48 -25.20
C LEU A 560 6.51 11.68 -23.81
N ALA A 561 6.59 12.89 -23.26
CA ALA A 561 5.97 13.19 -21.96
C ALA A 561 4.43 13.13 -22.03
N VAL A 562 3.84 13.65 -23.10
CA VAL A 562 2.39 13.60 -23.36
C VAL A 562 1.93 12.15 -23.52
N ASP A 563 2.65 11.32 -24.28
CA ASP A 563 2.31 9.92 -24.49
C ASP A 563 2.31 9.12 -23.18
N ARG A 564 3.17 9.48 -22.23
CA ARG A 564 3.28 8.83 -20.92
C ARG A 564 2.38 9.43 -19.84
N ARG A 565 1.99 10.68 -19.99
CA ARG A 565 1.18 11.40 -18.99
C ARG A 565 0.21 12.37 -19.69
N PRO A 566 -0.75 11.89 -20.45
CA PRO A 566 -1.67 12.72 -21.23
C PRO A 566 -2.52 13.64 -20.34
N GLY A 567 -2.76 13.26 -19.08
CA GLY A 567 -3.52 14.04 -18.11
C GLY A 567 -2.77 15.21 -17.48
N THR A 568 -1.53 15.53 -17.89
CA THR A 568 -0.75 16.64 -17.29
C THR A 568 -0.63 17.84 -18.21
N VAL A 569 -0.79 19.06 -17.66
CA VAL A 569 -0.79 20.35 -18.40
C VAL A 569 0.55 20.66 -19.03
N ASP A 570 1.62 20.58 -18.24
CA ASP A 570 2.96 21.06 -18.61
C ASP A 570 3.52 20.45 -19.91
N PRO A 571 3.47 19.14 -20.15
CA PRO A 571 3.95 18.54 -21.39
C PRO A 571 3.18 19.04 -22.63
N TRP A 572 1.87 19.16 -22.53
CA TRP A 572 1.05 19.70 -23.62
C TRP A 572 1.39 21.17 -23.93
N PHE A 573 1.62 21.97 -22.87
CA PHE A 573 2.03 23.35 -23.02
C PHE A 573 3.40 23.49 -23.71
N LEU A 574 4.39 22.67 -23.28
CA LEU A 574 5.72 22.66 -23.91
C LEU A 574 5.66 22.22 -25.37
N ARG A 575 4.84 21.20 -25.66
CA ARG A 575 4.57 20.75 -27.03
C ARG A 575 3.96 21.88 -27.89
N ALA A 576 2.92 22.54 -27.40
CA ALA A 576 2.27 23.64 -28.09
C ALA A 576 3.25 24.78 -28.36
N ALA A 577 4.09 25.14 -27.40
CA ALA A 577 5.10 26.19 -27.56
C ALA A 577 6.14 25.80 -28.63
N ALA A 578 6.67 24.59 -28.60
CA ALA A 578 7.65 24.10 -29.57
C ALA A 578 7.07 23.99 -30.98
N GLU A 579 5.87 23.43 -31.16
CA GLU A 579 5.19 23.35 -32.45
C GLU A 579 4.95 24.71 -33.06
N ARG A 580 4.67 25.74 -32.25
CA ARG A 580 4.50 27.10 -32.71
C ARG A 580 5.79 27.67 -33.24
N GLU A 581 6.88 27.55 -32.49
CA GLU A 581 8.19 28.11 -32.91
C GLU A 581 8.76 27.39 -34.14
N LEU A 582 8.38 26.12 -34.33
CA LEU A 582 8.71 25.35 -35.55
C LEU A 582 7.73 25.56 -36.71
N SER A 583 6.83 26.57 -36.64
CA SER A 583 5.88 26.94 -37.69
C SER A 583 4.75 25.93 -37.95
N THR A 584 4.37 25.13 -36.98
CA THR A 584 3.26 24.15 -37.07
C THR A 584 2.00 24.66 -36.38
N ALA A 585 1.49 25.83 -36.77
CA ALA A 585 0.41 26.56 -36.07
C ALA A 585 -0.85 25.74 -35.80
N ALA A 586 -1.28 24.85 -36.72
CA ALA A 586 -2.47 24.04 -36.52
C ALA A 586 -2.28 22.98 -35.39
N ARG A 587 -1.11 22.31 -35.35
CA ARG A 587 -0.76 21.36 -34.28
C ARG A 587 -0.60 22.09 -32.95
N SER A 588 0.09 23.21 -32.95
CA SER A 588 0.27 24.07 -31.78
C SER A 588 -1.08 24.45 -31.14
N ASN A 589 -2.06 24.83 -31.96
CA ASN A 589 -3.41 25.13 -31.47
C ASN A 589 -4.08 23.91 -30.83
N ALA A 590 -3.99 22.73 -31.44
CA ALA A 590 -4.55 21.52 -30.90
C ALA A 590 -3.88 21.12 -29.55
N SER A 591 -2.55 21.20 -29.51
CA SER A 591 -1.79 20.92 -28.27
C SER A 591 -2.11 21.92 -27.16
N MET A 592 -2.33 23.20 -27.48
CA MET A 592 -2.75 24.19 -26.47
C MET A 592 -4.15 23.94 -25.97
N VAL A 593 -5.09 23.52 -26.82
CA VAL A 593 -6.44 23.11 -26.40
C VAL A 593 -6.35 21.94 -25.43
N ASN A 594 -5.53 20.93 -25.73
CA ASN A 594 -5.33 19.79 -24.84
C ASN A 594 -4.68 20.22 -23.52
N ALA A 595 -3.69 21.13 -23.53
CA ALA A 595 -3.10 21.68 -22.31
C ALA A 595 -4.15 22.31 -21.39
N LEU A 596 -5.01 23.15 -21.96
CA LEU A 596 -6.07 23.82 -21.21
C LEU A 596 -7.15 22.86 -20.71
N ALA A 597 -7.42 21.78 -21.45
CA ALA A 597 -8.38 20.74 -21.04
C ALA A 597 -7.90 19.92 -19.83
N GLN A 598 -6.60 19.92 -19.55
CA GLN A 598 -6.00 19.20 -18.41
C GLN A 598 -5.76 20.12 -17.20
N LEU A 599 -6.32 21.32 -17.15
CA LEU A 599 -6.18 22.20 -15.98
C LEU A 599 -6.86 21.59 -14.75
N HIS A 600 -6.14 21.52 -13.64
CA HIS A 600 -6.61 21.03 -12.34
C HIS A 600 -6.55 22.11 -11.27
N ASP A 601 -5.55 23.00 -11.41
CA ASP A 601 -5.34 24.15 -10.56
C ASP A 601 -5.52 25.43 -11.37
N PRO A 602 -5.78 26.57 -10.72
CA PRO A 602 -5.83 27.87 -11.40
C PRO A 602 -4.53 28.09 -12.19
N PRO A 603 -4.61 28.35 -13.52
CA PRO A 603 -3.42 28.62 -14.30
C PRO A 603 -2.72 29.87 -13.75
N SER A 604 -1.39 29.88 -13.80
CA SER A 604 -0.62 31.07 -13.44
C SER A 604 -0.98 32.24 -14.35
N GLU A 605 -0.87 33.45 -13.83
CA GLU A 605 -1.09 34.70 -14.63
C GLU A 605 -0.19 34.71 -15.86
N ASP A 606 1.08 34.30 -15.73
CA ASP A 606 2.02 34.19 -16.84
C ASP A 606 1.54 33.24 -17.94
N LEU A 607 0.93 32.10 -17.57
CA LEU A 607 0.35 31.16 -18.54
C LEU A 607 -0.85 31.78 -19.26
N VAL A 608 -1.73 32.47 -18.54
CA VAL A 608 -2.89 33.13 -19.12
C VAL A 608 -2.44 34.22 -20.08
N LEU A 609 -1.50 35.07 -19.69
CA LEU A 609 -0.92 36.13 -20.52
C LEU A 609 -0.21 35.58 -21.76
N TYR A 610 0.52 34.46 -21.60
CA TYR A 610 1.15 33.78 -22.74
C TYR A 610 0.11 33.30 -23.74
N VAL A 611 -0.95 32.62 -23.27
CA VAL A 611 -2.05 32.11 -24.11
C VAL A 611 -2.74 33.25 -24.85
N LEU A 612 -3.07 34.33 -24.15
CA LEU A 612 -3.71 35.52 -24.76
C LEU A 612 -2.83 36.19 -25.80
N ARG A 613 -1.53 36.28 -25.58
CA ARG A 613 -0.58 36.89 -26.52
C ARG A 613 -0.37 36.04 -27.76
N HIS A 614 -0.31 34.74 -27.62
CA HIS A 614 0.14 33.85 -28.67
C HIS A 614 -0.97 33.07 -29.34
N TYR A 615 -2.13 32.95 -28.70
CA TYR A 615 -3.32 32.21 -29.16
C TYR A 615 -4.58 33.10 -29.07
N PRO A 616 -4.63 34.20 -29.82
CA PRO A 616 -5.59 35.28 -29.60
C PRO A 616 -7.06 34.98 -29.99
N ARG A 617 -7.38 33.76 -30.43
CA ARG A 617 -8.74 33.42 -30.83
C ARG A 617 -9.60 32.98 -29.65
N PRO A 618 -10.61 33.80 -29.21
CA PRO A 618 -11.56 33.38 -28.14
C PRO A 618 -12.27 32.04 -28.42
N ALA A 619 -12.45 31.72 -29.71
CA ALA A 619 -13.01 30.44 -30.14
C ALA A 619 -12.18 29.24 -29.71
N MET A 620 -10.86 29.36 -29.56
CA MET A 620 -9.98 28.30 -29.12
C MET A 620 -10.06 28.07 -27.61
N LEU A 621 -10.06 29.15 -26.81
CA LEU A 621 -10.28 29.10 -25.38
C LEU A 621 -11.67 28.52 -25.04
N ALA A 622 -12.64 28.78 -25.91
CA ALA A 622 -13.99 28.28 -25.77
C ALA A 622 -14.17 26.83 -26.20
N ALA A 623 -13.28 26.25 -27.00
CA ALA A 623 -13.33 24.84 -27.38
C ALA A 623 -12.92 23.89 -26.22
N VAL A 624 -12.26 24.40 -25.18
CA VAL A 624 -11.89 23.66 -23.96
C VAL A 624 -13.09 23.30 -23.08
N ALA A 625 -14.24 23.94 -23.31
CA ALA A 625 -15.37 23.92 -22.40
C ALA A 625 -16.29 22.67 -22.41
N PRO A 626 -16.27 21.70 -23.34
CA PRO A 626 -17.39 20.77 -23.41
C PRO A 626 -17.34 19.57 -22.45
N THR A 627 -16.18 19.13 -22.01
CA THR A 627 -16.04 17.77 -21.42
C THR A 627 -15.89 17.70 -19.91
N SER A 628 -15.40 18.74 -19.23
CA SER A 628 -15.26 18.77 -17.78
C SER A 628 -15.62 20.14 -17.19
N PRO A 629 -16.35 20.19 -16.05
CA PRO A 629 -16.71 21.46 -15.41
C PRO A 629 -15.53 22.16 -14.76
N LEU A 630 -14.47 21.45 -14.35
CA LEU A 630 -13.36 22.01 -13.61
C LEU A 630 -12.40 22.88 -14.47
N PRO A 631 -11.89 22.41 -15.61
CA PRO A 631 -10.92 23.18 -16.40
C PRO A 631 -11.43 24.56 -16.85
N TRP A 632 -12.68 24.64 -17.33
CA TRP A 632 -13.23 25.90 -17.78
C TRP A 632 -13.49 26.91 -16.64
N SER A 633 -13.91 26.42 -15.47
CA SER A 633 -14.14 27.29 -14.30
C SER A 633 -12.83 27.89 -13.79
N LEU A 634 -11.77 27.11 -13.77
CA LEU A 634 -10.41 27.59 -13.43
C LEU A 634 -9.91 28.63 -14.41
N LEU A 635 -10.11 28.37 -15.71
CA LEU A 635 -9.73 29.31 -16.76
C LEU A 635 -10.54 30.59 -16.70
N VAL A 636 -11.87 30.50 -16.50
CA VAL A 636 -12.73 31.70 -16.35
C VAL A 636 -12.32 32.50 -15.13
N ASN A 637 -12.05 31.89 -13.99
CA ASN A 637 -11.57 32.59 -12.82
C ASN A 637 -10.26 33.35 -13.08
N ALA A 638 -9.30 32.70 -13.71
CA ALA A 638 -8.04 33.35 -14.07
C ALA A 638 -8.20 34.50 -15.11
N LEU A 639 -9.16 34.39 -16.04
CA LEU A 639 -9.49 35.39 -17.01
C LEU A 639 -10.27 36.59 -16.45
N LEU A 640 -11.00 36.41 -15.34
CA LEU A 640 -11.84 37.47 -14.73
C LEU A 640 -11.05 38.74 -14.41
N ASP A 641 -9.83 38.59 -13.95
CA ASP A 641 -8.98 39.74 -13.55
C ASP A 641 -8.08 40.23 -14.70
N VAL A 642 -7.67 39.34 -15.60
CA VAL A 642 -6.72 39.65 -16.69
C VAL A 642 -7.42 40.11 -17.99
N ALA A 643 -8.53 39.46 -18.34
CA ALA A 643 -9.24 39.67 -19.60
C ALA A 643 -10.74 39.33 -19.50
N PRO A 644 -11.56 40.14 -18.81
CA PRO A 644 -12.96 39.84 -18.50
C PRO A 644 -13.83 39.58 -19.74
N GLN A 645 -13.55 40.21 -20.89
CA GLN A 645 -14.25 39.96 -22.16
C GLN A 645 -14.06 38.51 -22.66
N HIS A 646 -12.88 37.92 -22.43
CA HIS A 646 -12.64 36.52 -22.77
C HIS A 646 -13.29 35.57 -21.75
N ALA A 647 -13.33 35.93 -20.48
CA ALA A 647 -14.05 35.19 -19.46
C ALA A 647 -15.55 35.09 -19.79
N ASP A 648 -16.20 36.19 -20.22
CA ASP A 648 -17.62 36.16 -20.65
C ASP A 648 -17.82 35.25 -21.87
N ALA A 649 -16.92 35.30 -22.86
CA ALA A 649 -17.02 34.46 -24.05
C ALA A 649 -16.93 32.94 -23.69
N VAL A 650 -16.00 32.57 -22.81
CA VAL A 650 -15.84 31.19 -22.33
C VAL A 650 -17.08 30.72 -21.53
N ALA A 651 -17.52 31.54 -20.59
CA ALA A 651 -18.72 31.23 -19.79
C ALA A 651 -19.98 31.14 -20.65
N GLY A 652 -20.12 32.02 -21.66
CA GLY A 652 -21.23 32.02 -22.61
C GLY A 652 -21.31 30.75 -23.43
N LYS A 653 -20.21 30.22 -23.93
CA LYS A 653 -20.17 28.97 -24.67
C LYS A 653 -20.44 27.76 -23.75
N ARG A 654 -19.95 27.76 -22.52
CA ARG A 654 -20.26 26.72 -21.56
C ARG A 654 -21.75 26.68 -21.22
N ALA A 655 -22.40 27.84 -21.05
CA ALA A 655 -23.84 27.91 -20.82
C ALA A 655 -24.66 27.31 -21.98
N ILE A 656 -24.15 27.36 -23.21
CA ILE A 656 -24.78 26.71 -24.37
C ILE A 656 -24.51 25.21 -24.39
N ALA A 657 -23.29 24.82 -24.05
CA ALA A 657 -22.87 23.40 -24.09
C ALA A 657 -23.45 22.56 -22.93
N ALA A 658 -23.71 23.17 -21.79
CA ALA A 658 -24.29 22.54 -20.60
C ALA A 658 -25.39 23.44 -20.02
N PRO A 659 -26.58 23.46 -20.61
CA PRO A 659 -27.66 24.37 -20.23
C PRO A 659 -28.22 24.09 -18.81
N GLU A 660 -28.00 22.90 -18.26
CA GLU A 660 -28.38 22.53 -16.90
C GLU A 660 -27.38 22.95 -15.82
N ASP A 661 -26.17 23.41 -16.22
CA ASP A 661 -25.13 23.86 -15.29
C ASP A 661 -25.37 25.36 -14.94
N PRO A 662 -25.67 25.72 -13.69
CA PRO A 662 -25.92 27.11 -13.30
C PRO A 662 -24.66 27.95 -13.21
N ALA A 663 -23.48 27.32 -13.08
CA ALA A 663 -22.21 28.03 -12.81
C ALA A 663 -21.81 29.03 -13.93
N PRO A 664 -21.93 28.73 -15.23
CA PRO A 664 -21.62 29.70 -16.28
C PRO A 664 -22.45 30.97 -16.20
N LEU A 665 -23.73 30.86 -15.88
CA LEU A 665 -24.65 32.01 -15.74
C LEU A 665 -24.29 32.85 -14.51
N ARG A 666 -23.86 32.20 -13.42
CA ARG A 666 -23.36 32.88 -12.22
C ARG A 666 -22.08 33.70 -12.50
N TYR A 667 -21.16 33.18 -13.31
CA TYR A 667 -19.98 33.92 -13.73
C TYR A 667 -20.33 35.13 -14.62
N ARG A 668 -21.23 34.94 -15.56
CA ARG A 668 -21.69 36.05 -16.45
C ARG A 668 -22.45 37.12 -15.67
N PHE A 669 -23.23 36.72 -14.68
CA PHE A 669 -23.85 37.67 -13.73
C PHE A 669 -22.79 38.47 -12.98
N THR A 670 -21.76 37.83 -12.43
CA THR A 670 -20.68 38.50 -11.72
C THR A 670 -19.95 39.50 -12.61
N LEU A 671 -19.66 39.14 -13.87
CA LEU A 671 -19.03 40.03 -14.84
C LEU A 671 -19.91 41.23 -15.17
N ALA A 672 -21.21 41.02 -15.38
CA ALA A 672 -22.14 42.10 -15.67
C ALA A 672 -22.27 43.09 -14.49
N VAL A 673 -22.24 42.58 -13.24
CA VAL A 673 -22.21 43.41 -12.05
C VAL A 673 -20.91 44.22 -11.96
N ARG A 674 -19.76 43.59 -12.16
CA ARG A 674 -18.42 44.27 -12.16
C ARG A 674 -18.32 45.34 -13.23
N SER A 675 -18.94 45.14 -14.40
CA SER A 675 -18.94 46.12 -15.49
C SER A 675 -20.02 47.21 -15.37
N GLY A 676 -20.78 47.20 -14.30
CA GLY A 676 -21.88 48.17 -14.08
C GLY A 676 -23.08 47.98 -15.00
N ASN A 677 -23.17 46.85 -15.74
CA ASN A 677 -24.26 46.58 -16.68
C ASN A 677 -25.44 45.94 -15.96
N GLY A 678 -26.24 46.76 -15.29
CA GLY A 678 -27.40 46.31 -14.49
C GLY A 678 -28.45 45.50 -15.29
N PRO A 679 -28.85 45.93 -16.51
CA PRO A 679 -29.78 45.15 -17.31
C PRO A 679 -29.28 43.75 -17.66
N LEU A 680 -28.01 43.61 -18.05
CA LEU A 680 -27.39 42.31 -18.36
C LEU A 680 -27.24 41.43 -17.10
N ALA A 681 -26.87 42.03 -15.99
CA ALA A 681 -26.80 41.33 -14.72
C ALA A 681 -28.18 40.74 -14.31
N LEU A 682 -29.25 41.55 -14.44
CA LEU A 682 -30.59 41.09 -14.17
C LEU A 682 -31.05 39.97 -15.13
N HIS A 683 -30.66 40.04 -16.40
CA HIS A 683 -30.93 38.99 -17.39
C HIS A 683 -30.27 37.64 -16.97
N HIS A 684 -28.98 37.68 -16.66
CA HIS A 684 -28.25 36.45 -16.23
C HIS A 684 -28.73 35.93 -14.88
N ALA A 685 -29.12 36.80 -13.95
CA ALA A 685 -29.71 36.39 -12.68
C ALA A 685 -31.03 35.63 -12.87
N ARG A 686 -31.88 36.08 -13.81
CA ARG A 686 -33.15 35.39 -14.12
C ARG A 686 -32.92 34.01 -14.74
N LEU A 687 -31.98 33.89 -15.68
CA LEU A 687 -31.61 32.61 -16.29
C LEU A 687 -30.99 31.66 -15.27
N TRP A 688 -30.09 32.14 -14.41
CA TRP A 688 -29.50 31.35 -13.35
C TRP A 688 -30.58 30.82 -12.38
N ARG A 689 -31.48 31.69 -11.92
CA ARG A 689 -32.58 31.31 -11.02
C ARG A 689 -33.55 30.31 -11.61
N ALA A 690 -33.68 30.25 -12.93
CA ALA A 690 -34.52 29.26 -13.61
C ALA A 690 -33.91 27.85 -13.54
N ILE A 691 -32.57 27.72 -13.41
CA ILE A 691 -31.85 26.44 -13.33
C ILE A 691 -31.62 26.07 -11.86
N ASP A 692 -31.20 27.01 -11.02
CA ASP A 692 -30.97 26.82 -9.59
C ASP A 692 -31.81 27.82 -8.79
N PRO A 693 -32.99 27.41 -8.32
CA PRO A 693 -33.88 28.30 -7.56
C PRO A 693 -33.42 28.62 -6.14
N ARG A 694 -32.34 27.96 -5.64
CA ARG A 694 -31.72 28.25 -4.34
C ARG A 694 -30.82 29.44 -4.45
#